data_3333b911785b18f5b34108545cc6cb65
#
_entry.id   3333b911785b18f5b34108545cc6cb65
#
_cell.length_a   1.000
_cell.length_b   1.000
_cell.length_c   1.000
_cell.angle_alpha   90.00
_cell.angle_beta   90.00
_cell.angle_gamma   90.00
#
_symmetry.space_group_name_H-M   'P 1'
#
loop_
_entity.id
_entity.type
_entity.pdbx_description
1 polymer ?
#
loop_
_entity_poly.entity_id
_entity_poly.type
_entity_poly.pdbx_seq_one_letter_code
_entity_poly.pdbx_strand_id
1 'polypeptide(L)'
;MLLKNYQNTAVKKLLTKSVELLSENGNKKLVFKSPTGSGKTIMIADFLSKLVNEPKKSKPLSFIWTAPRQLHTQSKLKLEEYFRDSNTLDCVDFEDLIDRKIEENQILFLNWESINKKDKNTIVKENEKEFYLGKIIENTKDDGREIVLIIDESHHHATSDISNDLIGDISPKLTIEVSATPIIQNADEIVRIELDHVKLEGMIKKSILLNPNFKNIMTKDSVNSSLSESTDSIVLEEALRKRSELVEEYKKLNIQINPLLLIQLPDRKTDQEDLIKDEITKILSEKHNITVHNGKLAIYLSEEKENLSNISKNTNEVEVLIFKQAIALGWDCPRAHILVLFRDWKSLSFSIQTVGRIMRMPEPDTGHYQSDILNHGYLYTNLSNIDITEDIAKRYLTVYTSKRISSYKKINLISTHRLRQREKTRLNPSFIDIFYDESEKYDLSNKINLKDQSILVSFISDYESEGVDKLINSEIFSTTKINTDNDGDIQKLFNFYVRNSLSPLYPEDRSVGRVKESIYNFFNEKLNINYSEHFSDIVKIVLSNENSIHFSNVIDQSLEKYIKTTEVITSKLVTSKGWEVPEELNYGSSYTEEMLDKSVLLPYYSDRLWKTEQSFIKFLDTSKQVVWWFKNGDRDLTFFAVPYIENKQELPFYVDFIVQLKDGSIGLFDTKSGNTITEAKEKSDGLQKYITENKSLNLKGGIVTNTDQVNMTGRWIVYQNKGSNLNKSDFSNWTTLDLN
;
A
#
# COMPACT_ATOMS: atom_id res chain seq x y z
N MET A 1 12.99 -0.03 -3.01
CA MET A 1 11.65 0.49 -2.61
C MET A 1 11.55 0.39 -1.11
N LEU A 2 11.31 1.51 -0.39
CA LEU A 2 11.02 1.43 1.04
C LEU A 2 9.63 0.83 1.24
N LEU A 3 9.60 -0.29 1.92
CA LEU A 3 8.34 -0.86 2.37
C LEU A 3 7.73 0.04 3.47
N LYS A 4 6.42 0.19 3.45
CA LYS A 4 5.68 0.85 4.52
C LYS A 4 5.78 0.02 5.82
N ASN A 5 5.51 0.63 6.98
CA ASN A 5 5.68 -0.05 8.27
C ASN A 5 4.88 -1.34 8.39
N TYR A 6 3.63 -1.36 7.93
CA TYR A 6 2.81 -2.57 7.94
C TYR A 6 3.35 -3.65 6.99
N GLN A 7 3.94 -3.24 5.84
CA GLN A 7 4.56 -4.15 4.88
C GLN A 7 5.81 -4.80 5.48
N ASN A 8 6.69 -4.02 6.08
CA ASN A 8 7.86 -4.53 6.79
C ASN A 8 7.48 -5.51 7.89
N THR A 9 6.44 -5.18 8.66
CA THR A 9 5.93 -6.06 9.72
C THR A 9 5.39 -7.38 9.15
N ALA A 10 4.66 -7.31 8.04
CA ALA A 10 4.12 -8.49 7.37
C ALA A 10 5.23 -9.38 6.79
N VAL A 11 6.22 -8.78 6.13
CA VAL A 11 7.37 -9.50 5.57
C VAL A 11 8.17 -10.20 6.67
N LYS A 12 8.44 -9.53 7.80
CA LYS A 12 9.10 -10.17 8.95
C LYS A 12 8.30 -11.37 9.48
N LYS A 13 6.98 -11.24 9.60
CA LYS A 13 6.12 -12.35 10.02
C LYS A 13 6.12 -13.50 9.02
N LEU A 14 6.02 -13.18 7.71
CA LEU A 14 6.10 -14.17 6.65
C LEU A 14 7.42 -14.94 6.73
N LEU A 15 8.54 -14.23 6.86
CA LEU A 15 9.86 -14.85 6.97
C LEU A 15 9.95 -15.76 8.19
N THR A 16 9.62 -15.26 9.37
CA THR A 16 9.70 -16.06 10.62
C THR A 16 8.84 -17.31 10.52
N LYS A 17 7.57 -17.18 10.09
CA LYS A 17 6.67 -18.31 9.99
C LYS A 17 7.06 -19.31 8.89
N SER A 18 7.55 -18.83 7.77
CA SER A 18 8.03 -19.72 6.69
C SER A 18 9.28 -20.51 7.11
N VAL A 19 10.22 -19.90 7.83
CA VAL A 19 11.41 -20.60 8.34
C VAL A 19 11.02 -21.65 9.38
N GLU A 20 10.08 -21.35 10.29
CA GLU A 20 9.53 -22.29 11.24
C GLU A 20 8.92 -23.52 10.52
N LEU A 21 8.02 -23.26 9.55
CA LEU A 21 7.33 -24.32 8.79
C LEU A 21 8.27 -25.15 7.91
N LEU A 22 9.29 -24.52 7.29
CA LEU A 22 10.30 -25.25 6.50
C LEU A 22 11.16 -26.18 7.36
N SER A 23 11.34 -25.89 8.65
CA SER A 23 12.07 -26.77 9.59
C SER A 23 11.26 -27.96 10.08
N GLU A 24 9.95 -27.93 9.95
CA GLU A 24 9.06 -29.01 10.38
C GLU A 24 8.96 -30.14 9.34
N ASN A 25 8.53 -31.33 9.73
CA ASN A 25 8.32 -32.44 8.81
C ASN A 25 6.99 -32.30 8.05
N GLY A 26 6.95 -32.86 6.84
CA GLY A 26 5.77 -32.91 5.97
C GLY A 26 5.58 -31.63 5.15
N ASN A 27 4.49 -31.59 4.39
CA ASN A 27 4.08 -30.47 3.56
C ASN A 27 3.33 -29.45 4.43
N LYS A 28 3.69 -28.18 4.33
CA LYS A 28 3.14 -27.11 5.17
C LYS A 28 2.40 -26.09 4.34
N LYS A 29 1.45 -25.39 4.97
CA LYS A 29 0.62 -24.38 4.32
C LYS A 29 0.60 -23.07 5.12
N LEU A 30 1.01 -21.98 4.49
CA LEU A 30 0.92 -20.61 5.01
C LEU A 30 -0.05 -19.79 4.17
N VAL A 31 -0.96 -19.09 4.80
CA VAL A 31 -1.90 -18.19 4.13
C VAL A 31 -1.50 -16.74 4.39
N PHE A 32 -1.26 -15.99 3.33
CA PHE A 32 -1.02 -14.55 3.38
C PHE A 32 -2.26 -13.77 2.94
N LYS A 33 -3.03 -13.29 3.91
CA LYS A 33 -4.21 -12.46 3.67
C LYS A 33 -3.83 -10.98 3.65
N SER A 34 -3.97 -10.35 2.48
CA SER A 34 -3.58 -8.97 2.29
C SER A 34 -4.57 -8.22 1.39
N PRO A 35 -5.10 -7.06 1.79
CA PRO A 35 -6.08 -6.30 1.02
C PRO A 35 -5.60 -5.95 -0.39
N THR A 36 -6.55 -5.76 -1.31
CA THR A 36 -6.24 -5.25 -2.66
C THR A 36 -5.62 -3.85 -2.56
N GLY A 37 -4.55 -3.59 -3.31
CA GLY A 37 -3.83 -2.31 -3.26
C GLY A 37 -2.83 -2.15 -2.11
N SER A 38 -2.67 -3.16 -1.25
CA SER A 38 -1.71 -3.15 -0.15
C SER A 38 -0.25 -3.35 -0.57
N GLY A 39 0.02 -3.68 -1.84
CA GLY A 39 1.37 -4.03 -2.31
C GLY A 39 1.74 -5.50 -2.08
N LYS A 40 0.80 -6.45 -2.22
CA LYS A 40 1.04 -7.89 -2.09
C LYS A 40 2.29 -8.36 -2.82
N THR A 41 2.37 -8.08 -4.12
CA THR A 41 3.47 -8.56 -4.98
C THR A 41 4.84 -8.10 -4.48
N ILE A 42 4.95 -6.84 -4.05
CA ILE A 42 6.21 -6.30 -3.55
C ILE A 42 6.61 -6.87 -2.20
N MET A 43 5.62 -7.13 -1.32
CA MET A 43 5.89 -7.78 -0.04
C MET A 43 6.35 -9.23 -0.22
N ILE A 44 5.75 -9.96 -1.17
CA ILE A 44 6.20 -11.32 -1.48
C ILE A 44 7.58 -11.29 -2.14
N ALA A 45 7.86 -10.35 -3.03
CA ALA A 45 9.19 -10.22 -3.63
C ALA A 45 10.28 -9.98 -2.57
N ASP A 46 10.06 -9.01 -1.67
CA ASP A 46 10.99 -8.71 -0.56
C ASP A 46 11.11 -9.90 0.42
N PHE A 47 9.99 -10.57 0.71
CA PHE A 47 9.99 -11.78 1.52
C PHE A 47 10.82 -12.90 0.88
N LEU A 48 10.62 -13.20 -0.41
CA LEU A 48 11.36 -14.25 -1.12
C LEU A 48 12.87 -13.92 -1.17
N SER A 49 13.23 -12.66 -1.44
CA SER A 49 14.61 -12.21 -1.38
C SER A 49 15.27 -12.44 -0.02
N LYS A 50 14.53 -12.23 1.07
CA LYS A 50 15.01 -12.50 2.42
C LYS A 50 15.06 -13.99 2.75
N LEU A 51 14.08 -14.75 2.27
CA LEU A 51 13.98 -16.18 2.54
C LEU A 51 15.16 -16.96 1.90
N VAL A 52 15.54 -16.61 0.68
CA VAL A 52 16.68 -17.29 0.02
C VAL A 52 18.02 -16.99 0.71
N ASN A 53 18.13 -15.86 1.36
CA ASN A 53 19.33 -15.45 2.12
C ASN A 53 19.27 -15.83 3.61
N GLU A 54 18.20 -16.52 4.07
CA GLU A 54 18.06 -16.91 5.47
C GLU A 54 19.01 -18.05 5.82
N PRO A 55 19.95 -17.87 6.78
CA PRO A 55 20.94 -18.89 7.11
C PRO A 55 20.39 -20.11 7.81
N LYS A 56 19.17 -20.01 8.37
CA LYS A 56 18.50 -21.14 9.07
C LYS A 56 17.76 -22.10 8.13
N LYS A 57 17.73 -21.84 6.83
CA LYS A 57 17.13 -22.79 5.88
C LYS A 57 17.99 -24.04 5.81
N SER A 58 17.36 -25.20 5.90
CA SER A 58 18.05 -26.49 5.96
C SER A 58 18.55 -26.98 4.59
N LYS A 59 17.88 -26.56 3.50
CA LYS A 59 18.15 -26.97 2.12
C LYS A 59 18.00 -25.83 1.13
N PRO A 60 18.62 -25.96 -0.07
CA PRO A 60 18.37 -25.05 -1.18
C PRO A 60 16.90 -25.03 -1.57
N LEU A 61 16.38 -23.85 -1.92
CA LEU A 61 14.98 -23.65 -2.29
C LEU A 61 14.85 -23.35 -3.78
N SER A 62 13.83 -23.96 -4.39
CA SER A 62 13.32 -23.65 -5.72
C SER A 62 11.86 -23.26 -5.61
N PHE A 63 11.37 -22.37 -6.48
CA PHE A 63 10.05 -21.80 -6.35
C PHE A 63 9.18 -22.08 -7.56
N ILE A 64 7.90 -22.29 -7.32
CA ILE A 64 6.85 -22.34 -8.35
C ILE A 64 5.84 -21.23 -8.01
N TRP A 65 5.63 -20.30 -8.94
CA TRP A 65 4.60 -19.27 -8.83
C TRP A 65 3.45 -19.57 -9.77
N THR A 66 2.26 -19.68 -9.20
CA THR A 66 1.05 -19.91 -9.97
C THR A 66 0.06 -18.79 -9.76
N ALA A 67 -0.63 -18.41 -10.83
CA ALA A 67 -1.71 -17.44 -10.80
C ALA A 67 -2.72 -17.73 -11.92
N PRO A 68 -4.00 -17.29 -11.77
CA PRO A 68 -5.01 -17.51 -12.80
C PRO A 68 -4.78 -16.66 -14.05
N ARG A 69 -5.18 -17.17 -15.19
CA ARG A 69 -5.14 -16.50 -16.50
C ARG A 69 -3.74 -15.92 -16.81
N GLN A 70 -3.66 -14.64 -17.18
CA GLN A 70 -2.39 -13.95 -17.51
C GLN A 70 -1.73 -13.26 -16.30
N LEU A 71 -2.25 -13.46 -15.08
CA LEU A 71 -1.69 -12.84 -13.89
C LEU A 71 -0.28 -13.32 -13.57
N HIS A 72 0.03 -14.57 -13.87
CA HIS A 72 1.38 -15.14 -13.71
C HIS A 72 2.42 -14.35 -14.53
N THR A 73 2.12 -13.99 -15.77
CA THR A 73 3.01 -13.17 -16.62
C THR A 73 3.19 -11.76 -16.04
N GLN A 74 2.11 -11.13 -15.54
CA GLN A 74 2.20 -9.82 -14.92
C GLN A 74 2.99 -9.86 -13.61
N SER A 75 2.83 -10.91 -12.81
CA SER A 75 3.61 -11.11 -11.60
C SER A 75 5.07 -11.34 -11.94
N LYS A 76 5.38 -12.16 -12.96
CA LYS A 76 6.73 -12.38 -13.47
C LYS A 76 7.42 -11.06 -13.81
N LEU A 77 6.83 -10.25 -14.69
CA LEU A 77 7.40 -8.96 -15.09
C LEU A 77 7.68 -8.02 -13.91
N LYS A 78 6.78 -7.98 -12.92
CA LYS A 78 6.98 -7.18 -11.71
C LYS A 78 8.09 -7.71 -10.81
N LEU A 79 8.23 -9.03 -10.70
CA LEU A 79 9.29 -9.65 -9.92
C LEU A 79 10.64 -9.53 -10.65
N GLU A 80 10.68 -9.69 -11.96
CA GLU A 80 11.87 -9.43 -12.77
C GLU A 80 12.35 -7.98 -12.60
N GLU A 81 11.43 -7.01 -12.64
CA GLU A 81 11.76 -5.61 -12.38
C GLU A 81 12.29 -5.42 -10.95
N TYR A 82 11.70 -6.10 -9.96
CA TYR A 82 12.13 -6.02 -8.56
C TYR A 82 13.52 -6.65 -8.36
N PHE A 83 13.78 -7.81 -8.96
CA PHE A 83 15.03 -8.55 -8.79
C PHE A 83 16.15 -8.14 -9.76
N ARG A 84 15.84 -7.33 -10.79
CA ARG A 84 16.79 -6.89 -11.82
C ARG A 84 18.13 -6.44 -11.24
N ASP A 85 18.06 -5.72 -10.14
CA ASP A 85 19.23 -5.08 -9.54
C ASP A 85 19.91 -5.93 -8.47
N SER A 86 19.27 -6.99 -7.99
CA SER A 86 19.79 -7.81 -6.88
C SER A 86 20.24 -9.20 -7.30
N ASN A 87 19.77 -9.71 -8.45
CA ASN A 87 19.96 -11.08 -8.93
C ASN A 87 19.77 -12.16 -7.84
N THR A 88 18.94 -11.87 -6.84
CA THR A 88 18.70 -12.80 -5.71
C THR A 88 17.84 -13.97 -6.12
N LEU A 89 16.95 -13.75 -7.09
CA LEU A 89 16.03 -14.73 -7.64
C LEU A 89 15.93 -14.55 -9.14
N ASP A 90 15.89 -15.67 -9.85
CA ASP A 90 15.75 -15.72 -11.29
C ASP A 90 14.32 -16.13 -11.68
N CYS A 91 13.68 -15.36 -12.56
CA CYS A 91 12.29 -15.59 -13.00
C CYS A 91 12.28 -16.27 -14.36
N VAL A 92 11.73 -17.48 -14.44
CA VAL A 92 11.75 -18.30 -15.65
C VAL A 92 10.37 -18.76 -16.06
N ASP A 93 10.18 -18.97 -17.36
CA ASP A 93 9.06 -19.71 -17.93
C ASP A 93 9.43 -21.18 -18.10
N PHE A 94 8.43 -22.00 -18.42
CA PHE A 94 8.64 -23.45 -18.56
C PHE A 94 9.65 -23.78 -19.67
N GLU A 95 9.66 -23.01 -20.74
CA GLU A 95 10.55 -23.19 -21.90
C GLU A 95 12.01 -22.81 -21.60
N ASP A 96 12.24 -22.01 -20.57
CA ASP A 96 13.59 -21.58 -20.14
C ASP A 96 14.35 -22.63 -19.33
N LEU A 97 13.69 -23.75 -18.94
CA LEU A 97 14.26 -24.81 -18.11
C LEU A 97 15.16 -25.77 -18.91
N ILE A 98 16.33 -25.33 -19.28
CA ILE A 98 17.28 -26.07 -20.14
C ILE A 98 17.69 -27.41 -19.52
N ASP A 99 17.95 -27.43 -18.20
CA ASP A 99 18.40 -28.62 -17.48
C ASP A 99 17.26 -29.49 -16.96
N ARG A 100 16.01 -29.21 -17.36
CA ARG A 100 14.81 -29.95 -16.95
C ARG A 100 14.64 -30.05 -15.44
N LYS A 101 15.05 -29.01 -14.72
CA LYS A 101 14.86 -28.82 -13.29
C LYS A 101 14.77 -27.34 -12.98
N ILE A 102 14.23 -27.00 -11.83
CA ILE A 102 14.19 -25.62 -11.32
C ILE A 102 15.45 -25.43 -10.46
N GLU A 103 16.31 -24.51 -10.85
CA GLU A 103 17.56 -24.26 -10.14
C GLU A 103 17.34 -23.60 -8.77
N GLU A 104 18.38 -23.60 -7.92
CA GLU A 104 18.32 -22.90 -6.64
C GLU A 104 18.06 -21.41 -6.86
N ASN A 105 17.14 -20.83 -6.06
CA ASN A 105 16.69 -19.44 -6.14
C ASN A 105 16.02 -19.07 -7.48
N GLN A 106 15.55 -20.05 -8.23
CA GLN A 106 14.80 -19.85 -9.47
C GLN A 106 13.30 -19.95 -9.20
N ILE A 107 12.50 -19.08 -9.83
CA ILE A 107 11.03 -19.04 -9.74
C ILE A 107 10.46 -19.43 -11.10
N LEU A 108 9.81 -20.57 -11.18
CA LEU A 108 9.07 -21.03 -12.36
C LEU A 108 7.65 -20.44 -12.31
N PHE A 109 7.28 -19.66 -13.35
CA PHE A 109 5.95 -19.09 -13.47
C PHE A 109 5.02 -19.97 -14.30
N LEU A 110 3.84 -20.26 -13.78
CA LEU A 110 2.86 -21.12 -14.43
C LEU A 110 1.45 -20.54 -14.36
N ASN A 111 0.70 -20.73 -15.43
CA ASN A 111 -0.74 -20.45 -15.42
C ASN A 111 -1.46 -21.60 -14.69
N TRP A 112 -2.16 -21.28 -13.58
CA TRP A 112 -2.89 -22.27 -12.81
C TRP A 112 -3.91 -23.06 -13.62
N GLU A 113 -4.68 -22.36 -14.48
CA GLU A 113 -5.72 -22.99 -15.31
C GLU A 113 -5.14 -23.93 -16.37
N SER A 114 -3.89 -23.74 -16.80
CA SER A 114 -3.24 -24.61 -17.77
C SER A 114 -2.76 -25.92 -17.17
N ILE A 115 -2.37 -25.90 -15.89
CA ILE A 115 -1.88 -27.08 -15.17
C ILE A 115 -2.98 -27.81 -14.41
N ASN A 116 -4.12 -27.17 -14.15
CA ASN A 116 -5.25 -27.70 -13.35
C ASN A 116 -6.41 -28.17 -14.24
N LYS A 117 -6.15 -29.08 -15.21
CA LYS A 117 -7.18 -29.63 -16.11
C LYS A 117 -7.28 -31.13 -15.94
N LYS A 118 -8.51 -31.60 -15.68
CA LYS A 118 -8.82 -33.01 -15.41
C LYS A 118 -8.39 -34.01 -16.51
N ASP A 119 -8.42 -33.56 -17.79
CA ASP A 119 -8.12 -34.43 -18.97
C ASP A 119 -6.84 -34.04 -19.72
N LYS A 120 -6.15 -33.02 -19.30
CA LYS A 120 -4.90 -32.51 -19.89
C LYS A 120 -3.90 -32.11 -18.83
N ASN A 121 -3.67 -32.99 -17.90
CA ASN A 121 -2.71 -32.72 -16.83
C ASN A 121 -1.31 -32.61 -17.43
N THR A 122 -0.77 -31.39 -17.52
CA THR A 122 0.60 -31.13 -17.98
C THR A 122 1.65 -31.74 -17.06
N ILE A 123 1.23 -32.16 -15.84
CA ILE A 123 2.07 -32.94 -14.93
C ILE A 123 2.27 -34.37 -15.45
N VAL A 124 1.28 -34.93 -16.18
CA VAL A 124 1.29 -36.33 -16.60
C VAL A 124 1.06 -36.47 -18.10
N LYS A 125 1.84 -35.80 -18.93
CA LYS A 125 1.93 -36.12 -20.34
C LYS A 125 3.01 -37.17 -20.56
N GLU A 126 2.70 -38.45 -20.32
CA GLU A 126 3.56 -39.60 -20.59
C GLU A 126 4.07 -39.67 -22.04
N ASN A 127 3.43 -38.92 -22.96
CA ASN A 127 3.77 -38.91 -24.39
C ASN A 127 4.83 -37.89 -24.77
N GLU A 128 5.10 -36.89 -23.96
CA GLU A 128 6.19 -35.90 -24.17
C GLU A 128 7.41 -36.39 -23.37
N LYS A 129 8.17 -37.28 -24.00
CA LYS A 129 9.37 -37.89 -23.46
C LYS A 129 10.26 -36.88 -22.72
N GLU A 130 10.23 -36.91 -21.38
CA GLU A 130 11.15 -36.27 -20.46
C GLU A 130 11.00 -34.73 -20.23
N PHE A 131 10.16 -33.99 -20.96
CA PHE A 131 9.93 -32.57 -20.76
C PHE A 131 8.49 -32.25 -20.33
N TYR A 132 8.13 -32.64 -19.12
CA TYR A 132 6.84 -32.33 -18.51
C TYR A 132 7.02 -31.95 -17.04
N LEU A 133 6.09 -31.22 -16.47
CA LEU A 133 6.21 -30.62 -15.13
C LEU A 133 6.53 -31.64 -14.02
N GLY A 134 5.91 -32.83 -14.06
CA GLY A 134 6.19 -33.90 -13.09
C GLY A 134 7.66 -34.32 -13.08
N LYS A 135 8.30 -34.45 -14.26
CA LYS A 135 9.72 -34.84 -14.36
C LYS A 135 10.63 -33.70 -13.90
N ILE A 136 10.27 -32.45 -14.19
CA ILE A 136 10.99 -31.25 -13.69
C ILE A 136 10.96 -31.22 -12.16
N ILE A 137 9.79 -31.49 -11.55
CA ILE A 137 9.62 -31.54 -10.09
C ILE A 137 10.48 -32.66 -9.50
N GLU A 138 10.44 -33.87 -10.10
CA GLU A 138 11.27 -35.02 -9.68
C GLU A 138 12.75 -34.68 -9.73
N ASN A 139 13.26 -34.18 -10.88
CA ASN A 139 14.66 -33.81 -11.04
C ASN A 139 15.10 -32.73 -10.05
N THR A 140 14.23 -31.75 -9.77
CA THR A 140 14.50 -30.67 -8.80
C THR A 140 14.68 -31.24 -7.39
N LYS A 141 13.82 -32.20 -6.99
CA LYS A 141 13.88 -32.83 -5.68
C LYS A 141 15.07 -33.80 -5.56
N ASP A 142 15.36 -34.53 -6.62
CA ASP A 142 16.50 -35.47 -6.68
C ASP A 142 17.83 -34.73 -6.54
N ASP A 143 17.88 -33.47 -7.01
CA ASP A 143 19.02 -32.56 -6.84
C ASP A 143 19.11 -31.96 -5.41
N GLY A 144 18.28 -32.44 -4.48
CA GLY A 144 18.30 -32.11 -3.05
C GLY A 144 17.60 -30.80 -2.69
N ARG A 145 16.86 -30.19 -3.62
CA ARG A 145 16.15 -28.93 -3.41
C ARG A 145 14.75 -29.15 -2.84
N GLU A 146 14.27 -28.20 -2.03
CA GLU A 146 12.91 -28.15 -1.56
C GLU A 146 12.10 -27.15 -2.39
N ILE A 147 10.88 -27.54 -2.75
CA ILE A 147 9.99 -26.68 -3.56
C ILE A 147 9.07 -25.88 -2.66
N VAL A 148 9.04 -24.56 -2.87
CA VAL A 148 8.06 -23.63 -2.30
C VAL A 148 7.07 -23.25 -3.39
N LEU A 149 5.79 -23.56 -3.19
CA LEU A 149 4.70 -23.23 -4.11
C LEU A 149 4.00 -21.95 -3.66
N ILE A 150 3.98 -20.92 -4.51
CA ILE A 150 3.23 -19.68 -4.30
C ILE A 150 1.98 -19.73 -5.18
N ILE A 151 0.80 -19.57 -4.57
CA ILE A 151 -0.49 -19.52 -5.26
C ILE A 151 -1.05 -18.11 -5.10
N ASP A 152 -0.90 -17.28 -6.12
CA ASP A 152 -1.43 -15.90 -6.12
C ASP A 152 -2.91 -15.92 -6.52
N GLU A 153 -3.71 -15.03 -5.87
CA GLU A 153 -5.17 -14.97 -5.97
C GLU A 153 -5.86 -16.33 -5.72
N SER A 154 -5.42 -17.02 -4.66
CA SER A 154 -5.79 -18.41 -4.31
C SER A 154 -7.31 -18.66 -4.17
N HIS A 155 -8.12 -17.61 -3.92
CA HIS A 155 -9.57 -17.73 -3.79
C HIS A 155 -10.29 -18.21 -5.07
N HIS A 156 -9.63 -18.13 -6.23
CA HIS A 156 -10.20 -18.68 -7.47
C HIS A 156 -10.05 -20.20 -7.60
N HIS A 157 -9.17 -20.83 -6.82
CA HIS A 157 -8.73 -22.21 -7.08
C HIS A 157 -8.64 -23.11 -5.86
N ALA A 158 -8.72 -22.57 -4.65
CA ALA A 158 -8.35 -23.27 -3.42
C ALA A 158 -9.32 -24.37 -2.96
N THR A 159 -10.44 -24.62 -3.64
CA THR A 159 -11.51 -25.52 -3.13
C THR A 159 -11.88 -26.69 -4.02
N SER A 160 -11.24 -26.86 -5.19
CA SER A 160 -11.54 -28.02 -6.03
C SER A 160 -10.67 -29.22 -5.66
N ASP A 161 -11.24 -30.42 -5.68
CA ASP A 161 -10.49 -31.68 -5.48
C ASP A 161 -9.31 -31.78 -6.44
N ILE A 162 -9.47 -31.31 -7.67
CA ILE A 162 -8.42 -31.27 -8.70
C ILE A 162 -7.24 -30.37 -8.26
N SER A 163 -7.51 -29.27 -7.57
CA SER A 163 -6.45 -28.39 -7.06
C SER A 163 -5.67 -29.04 -5.93
N ASN A 164 -6.35 -29.77 -5.06
CA ASN A 164 -5.71 -30.51 -3.98
C ASN A 164 -4.86 -31.67 -4.53
N ASP A 165 -5.35 -32.37 -5.54
CA ASP A 165 -4.61 -33.46 -6.22
C ASP A 165 -3.33 -32.88 -6.87
N LEU A 166 -3.44 -31.73 -7.57
CA LEU A 166 -2.29 -31.08 -8.20
C LEU A 166 -1.23 -30.63 -7.18
N ILE A 167 -1.65 -30.02 -6.06
CA ILE A 167 -0.75 -29.67 -4.97
C ILE A 167 -0.11 -30.94 -4.37
N GLY A 168 -0.88 -32.04 -4.24
CA GLY A 168 -0.37 -33.31 -3.81
C GLY A 168 0.70 -33.88 -4.75
N ASP A 169 0.49 -33.77 -6.06
CA ASP A 169 1.44 -34.24 -7.09
C ASP A 169 2.73 -33.39 -7.08
N ILE A 170 2.61 -32.08 -6.94
CA ILE A 170 3.78 -31.17 -6.76
C ILE A 170 4.48 -31.51 -5.44
N SER A 171 3.73 -31.85 -4.41
CA SER A 171 4.23 -32.16 -3.05
C SER A 171 5.27 -31.12 -2.58
N PRO A 172 4.92 -29.81 -2.51
CA PRO A 172 5.83 -28.76 -2.10
C PRO A 172 6.11 -28.88 -0.60
N LYS A 173 7.31 -28.48 -0.18
CA LYS A 173 7.67 -28.39 1.25
C LYS A 173 6.84 -27.33 1.97
N LEU A 174 6.60 -26.19 1.29
CA LEU A 174 5.78 -25.09 1.77
C LEU A 174 4.87 -24.59 0.65
N THR A 175 3.58 -24.50 0.92
CA THR A 175 2.61 -23.79 0.06
C THR A 175 2.30 -22.44 0.69
N ILE A 176 2.42 -21.35 -0.08
CA ILE A 176 2.07 -20.00 0.33
C ILE A 176 0.89 -19.53 -0.51
N GLU A 177 -0.28 -19.46 0.09
CA GLU A 177 -1.47 -18.92 -0.55
C GLU A 177 -1.57 -17.41 -0.32
N VAL A 178 -1.62 -16.64 -1.42
CA VAL A 178 -1.69 -15.18 -1.40
C VAL A 178 -3.03 -14.72 -1.92
N SER A 179 -3.81 -14.00 -1.12
CA SER A 179 -5.11 -13.49 -1.55
C SER A 179 -5.61 -12.33 -0.67
N ALA A 180 -6.50 -11.50 -1.22
CA ALA A 180 -7.28 -10.55 -0.43
C ALA A 180 -8.40 -11.26 0.34
N THR A 181 -8.96 -12.34 -0.23
CA THR A 181 -10.09 -13.11 0.28
C THR A 181 -9.79 -14.62 0.27
N PRO A 182 -8.74 -15.08 0.96
CA PRO A 182 -8.40 -16.49 0.94
C PRO A 182 -9.51 -17.32 1.59
N ILE A 183 -9.74 -18.51 1.02
CA ILE A 183 -10.54 -19.54 1.66
C ILE A 183 -9.62 -20.27 2.63
N ILE A 184 -9.76 -19.96 3.91
CA ILE A 184 -8.87 -20.50 4.95
C ILE A 184 -9.35 -21.89 5.33
N GLN A 185 -8.70 -22.91 4.78
CA GLN A 185 -8.89 -24.30 5.13
C GLN A 185 -7.53 -24.95 5.37
N ASN A 186 -7.39 -25.65 6.49
CA ASN A 186 -6.18 -26.42 6.85
C ASN A 186 -4.86 -25.64 6.73
N ALA A 187 -4.85 -24.37 7.12
CA ALA A 187 -3.63 -23.57 7.17
C ALA A 187 -2.86 -23.83 8.47
N ASP A 188 -1.55 -24.15 8.37
CA ASP A 188 -0.68 -24.27 9.54
C ASP A 188 -0.43 -22.88 10.16
N GLU A 189 -0.25 -21.84 9.31
CA GLU A 189 -0.04 -20.47 9.77
C GLU A 189 -0.78 -19.46 8.88
N ILE A 190 -1.15 -18.31 9.48
CA ILE A 190 -1.83 -17.22 8.78
C ILE A 190 -1.17 -15.89 9.11
N VAL A 191 -0.69 -15.20 8.08
CA VAL A 191 -0.24 -13.82 8.19
C VAL A 191 -1.30 -12.90 7.59
N ARG A 192 -1.78 -11.92 8.38
CA ARG A 192 -2.84 -10.97 7.97
C ARG A 192 -2.35 -9.55 8.01
N ILE A 193 -2.82 -8.76 7.04
CA ILE A 193 -2.72 -7.31 7.04
C ILE A 193 -4.13 -6.75 7.23
N GLU A 194 -4.27 -5.88 8.21
CA GLU A 194 -5.53 -5.18 8.45
C GLU A 194 -5.68 -4.02 7.47
N LEU A 195 -6.90 -3.86 6.95
CA LEU A 195 -7.24 -2.83 5.97
C LEU A 195 -6.92 -1.41 6.48
N ASP A 196 -7.16 -1.17 7.75
CA ASP A 196 -6.96 0.14 8.37
C ASP A 196 -5.49 0.57 8.34
N HIS A 197 -4.55 -0.37 8.50
CA HIS A 197 -3.12 -0.06 8.35
C HIS A 197 -2.77 0.35 6.93
N VAL A 198 -3.41 -0.26 5.92
CA VAL A 198 -3.19 0.08 4.50
C VAL A 198 -3.73 1.47 4.19
N LYS A 199 -4.91 1.81 4.73
CA LYS A 199 -5.51 3.16 4.62
C LYS A 199 -4.65 4.21 5.31
N LEU A 200 -4.25 3.96 6.56
CA LEU A 200 -3.44 4.89 7.35
C LEU A 200 -2.11 5.25 6.69
N GLU A 201 -1.50 4.31 5.99
CA GLU A 201 -0.25 4.53 5.25
C GLU A 201 -0.49 5.19 3.87
N GLY A 202 -1.75 5.50 3.53
CA GLY A 202 -2.12 6.15 2.27
C GLY A 202 -1.83 5.34 1.01
N MET A 203 -1.79 4.02 1.12
CA MET A 203 -1.62 3.13 -0.04
C MET A 203 -2.88 3.00 -0.87
N ILE A 204 -4.02 3.16 -0.21
CA ILE A 204 -5.34 3.16 -0.81
C ILE A 204 -6.14 4.37 -0.32
N LYS A 205 -7.20 4.70 -1.04
CA LYS A 205 -8.14 5.75 -0.67
C LYS A 205 -8.85 5.41 0.65
N LYS A 206 -9.36 6.42 1.33
CA LYS A 206 -10.00 6.29 2.63
C LYS A 206 -11.28 5.47 2.58
N SER A 207 -12.13 5.74 1.58
CA SER A 207 -13.41 5.04 1.38
C SER A 207 -13.94 5.21 -0.04
N ILE A 208 -15.07 4.56 -0.33
CA ILE A 208 -15.87 4.77 -1.53
C ILE A 208 -17.21 5.39 -1.13
N LEU A 209 -17.51 6.53 -1.75
CA LEU A 209 -18.77 7.25 -1.57
C LEU A 209 -19.78 6.73 -2.57
N LEU A 210 -20.92 6.22 -2.07
CA LEU A 210 -22.01 5.71 -2.89
C LEU A 210 -22.98 6.84 -3.19
N ASN A 211 -23.22 7.09 -4.47
CA ASN A 211 -24.16 8.11 -4.96
C ASN A 211 -24.05 9.45 -4.20
N PRO A 212 -22.85 10.02 -4.03
CA PRO A 212 -22.72 11.27 -3.32
C PRO A 212 -23.55 12.36 -4.03
N ASN A 213 -24.23 13.20 -3.25
CA ASN A 213 -25.17 14.25 -3.69
C ASN A 213 -26.51 13.78 -4.31
N PHE A 214 -26.74 12.49 -4.52
CA PHE A 214 -28.01 12.00 -5.10
C PHE A 214 -29.22 12.30 -4.22
N LYS A 215 -29.07 12.28 -2.88
CA LYS A 215 -30.12 12.68 -1.94
C LYS A 215 -30.56 14.14 -2.13
N ASN A 216 -29.64 15.03 -2.49
CA ASN A 216 -29.95 16.46 -2.71
C ASN A 216 -30.70 16.69 -4.04
N ILE A 217 -30.58 15.78 -4.99
CA ILE A 217 -31.32 15.82 -6.26
C ILE A 217 -32.72 15.26 -6.07
N MET A 218 -32.86 14.22 -5.27
CA MET A 218 -34.15 13.56 -4.97
C MET A 218 -35.01 14.36 -3.97
N THR A 219 -34.42 15.20 -3.10
CA THR A 219 -35.15 16.01 -2.10
C THR A 219 -35.52 17.42 -2.56
N LYS A 220 -35.06 17.88 -3.71
CA LYS A 220 -35.66 19.04 -4.34
C LYS A 220 -37.00 18.63 -4.90
N ASP A 221 -38.03 18.72 -4.03
CA ASP A 221 -39.42 18.71 -4.44
C ASP A 221 -39.64 19.66 -5.61
N SER A 222 -40.11 19.16 -6.69
CA SER A 222 -40.25 19.74 -8.00
C SER A 222 -39.03 19.58 -8.92
N VAL A 223 -38.70 18.33 -9.23
CA VAL A 223 -38.37 18.08 -10.62
C VAL A 223 -39.72 18.16 -11.36
N ASN A 224 -40.14 19.36 -11.67
CA ASN A 224 -40.95 19.63 -12.84
C ASN A 224 -40.06 19.24 -14.04
N SER A 225 -39.83 17.96 -14.21
CA SER A 225 -39.15 17.39 -15.36
C SER A 225 -40.20 17.26 -16.47
N SER A 226 -40.29 18.30 -17.24
CA SER A 226 -40.60 18.19 -18.64
C SER A 226 -39.47 17.43 -19.41
N LEU A 227 -38.54 16.78 -18.70
CA LEU A 227 -37.40 16.05 -19.19
C LEU A 227 -37.61 14.55 -18.95
N SER A 228 -37.91 13.86 -20.04
CA SER A 228 -37.81 12.41 -20.19
C SER A 228 -36.33 11.97 -20.23
N GLU A 229 -35.49 12.43 -19.32
CA GLU A 229 -34.14 11.90 -19.18
C GLU A 229 -34.21 10.61 -18.39
N SER A 230 -33.62 9.55 -18.94
CA SER A 230 -33.53 8.27 -18.25
C SER A 230 -32.73 8.43 -16.96
N THR A 231 -33.05 7.66 -15.93
CA THR A 231 -32.27 7.66 -14.66
C THR A 231 -30.79 7.39 -14.90
N ASP A 232 -30.47 6.69 -15.97
CA ASP A 232 -29.12 6.34 -16.38
C ASP A 232 -28.32 7.57 -16.89
N SER A 233 -29.01 8.45 -17.62
CA SER A 233 -28.44 9.73 -18.05
C SER A 233 -28.05 10.60 -16.85
N ILE A 234 -28.91 10.71 -15.83
CA ILE A 234 -28.66 11.49 -14.61
C ILE A 234 -27.44 10.93 -13.84
N VAL A 235 -27.38 9.61 -13.71
CA VAL A 235 -26.24 8.92 -13.04
C VAL A 235 -24.93 9.20 -13.75
N LEU A 236 -24.92 9.14 -15.08
CA LEU A 236 -23.74 9.40 -15.90
C LEU A 236 -23.31 10.87 -15.81
N GLU A 237 -24.25 11.81 -15.89
CA GLU A 237 -23.97 13.25 -15.76
C GLU A 237 -23.34 13.61 -14.41
N GLU A 238 -23.86 13.06 -13.31
CA GLU A 238 -23.29 13.28 -11.98
C GLU A 238 -21.88 12.68 -11.84
N ALA A 239 -21.64 11.53 -12.43
CA ALA A 239 -20.32 10.91 -12.46
C ALA A 239 -19.28 11.76 -13.25
N LEU A 240 -19.70 12.31 -14.39
CA LEU A 240 -18.88 13.22 -15.22
C LEU A 240 -18.63 14.55 -14.51
N ARG A 241 -19.65 15.11 -13.82
CA ARG A 241 -19.48 16.30 -13.00
C ARG A 241 -18.47 16.06 -11.88
N LYS A 242 -18.55 14.92 -11.19
CA LYS A 242 -17.57 14.54 -10.16
C LYS A 242 -16.16 14.39 -10.74
N ARG A 243 -16.04 13.81 -11.95
CA ARG A 243 -14.75 13.72 -12.62
C ARG A 243 -14.15 15.11 -12.88
N SER A 244 -14.95 16.05 -13.36
CA SER A 244 -14.51 17.43 -13.60
C SER A 244 -14.04 18.12 -12.31
N GLU A 245 -14.76 17.90 -11.21
CA GLU A 245 -14.37 18.41 -9.88
C GLU A 245 -13.02 17.84 -9.42
N LEU A 246 -12.78 16.54 -9.61
CA LEU A 246 -11.49 15.92 -9.30
C LEU A 246 -10.34 16.48 -10.15
N VAL A 247 -10.58 16.73 -11.43
CA VAL A 247 -9.59 17.38 -12.32
C VAL A 247 -9.19 18.74 -11.79
N GLU A 248 -10.16 19.58 -11.39
CA GLU A 248 -9.90 20.90 -10.84
C GLU A 248 -9.13 20.84 -9.50
N GLU A 249 -9.45 19.87 -8.64
CA GLU A 249 -8.71 19.68 -7.40
C GLU A 249 -7.27 19.24 -7.62
N TYR A 250 -7.00 18.32 -8.58
CA TYR A 250 -5.63 17.96 -8.96
C TYR A 250 -4.86 19.16 -9.52
N LYS A 251 -5.50 20.01 -10.34
CA LYS A 251 -4.89 21.24 -10.87
C LYS A 251 -4.53 22.21 -9.75
N LYS A 252 -5.43 22.45 -8.77
CA LYS A 252 -5.16 23.31 -7.60
C LYS A 252 -3.93 22.87 -6.81
N LEU A 253 -3.71 21.57 -6.72
CA LEU A 253 -2.53 21.00 -6.05
C LEU A 253 -1.30 20.90 -6.96
N ASN A 254 -1.40 21.35 -8.21
CA ASN A 254 -0.35 21.23 -9.22
C ASN A 254 0.11 19.77 -9.45
N ILE A 255 -0.85 18.84 -9.45
CA ILE A 255 -0.63 17.41 -9.65
C ILE A 255 -1.14 17.01 -11.03
N GLN A 256 -0.30 16.34 -11.82
CA GLN A 256 -0.64 15.92 -13.18
C GLN A 256 -1.27 14.52 -13.18
N ILE A 257 -2.52 14.42 -12.76
CA ILE A 257 -3.30 13.20 -12.82
C ILE A 257 -4.60 13.48 -13.57
N ASN A 258 -4.88 12.67 -14.58
CA ASN A 258 -6.17 12.66 -15.27
C ASN A 258 -7.06 11.55 -14.69
N PRO A 259 -8.03 11.86 -13.80
CA PRO A 259 -8.86 10.85 -13.17
C PRO A 259 -9.71 10.11 -14.20
N LEU A 260 -9.69 8.78 -14.15
CA LEU A 260 -10.44 7.92 -15.05
C LEU A 260 -11.80 7.55 -14.46
N LEU A 261 -12.84 7.70 -15.27
CA LEU A 261 -14.18 7.22 -15.01
C LEU A 261 -14.38 5.86 -15.68
N LEU A 262 -14.80 4.87 -14.90
CA LEU A 262 -15.07 3.51 -15.33
C LEU A 262 -16.58 3.31 -15.50
N ILE A 263 -17.03 2.79 -16.64
CA ILE A 263 -18.42 2.42 -16.88
C ILE A 263 -18.48 0.91 -17.11
N GLN A 264 -19.12 0.21 -16.20
CA GLN A 264 -19.28 -1.23 -16.32
C GLN A 264 -20.63 -1.57 -16.93
N LEU A 265 -20.59 -2.27 -18.06
CA LEU A 265 -21.78 -2.79 -18.72
C LEU A 265 -22.20 -4.15 -18.12
N PRO A 266 -23.50 -4.47 -18.11
CA PRO A 266 -24.01 -5.75 -17.61
C PRO A 266 -23.58 -6.94 -18.49
N ASP A 267 -23.51 -8.13 -17.86
CA ASP A 267 -23.05 -9.39 -18.49
C ASP A 267 -24.15 -10.09 -19.32
N ARG A 268 -24.94 -9.38 -20.07
CA ARG A 268 -25.97 -10.02 -20.90
C ARG A 268 -25.53 -10.21 -22.36
N LYS A 269 -25.79 -11.40 -22.85
CA LYS A 269 -25.82 -11.70 -24.29
C LYS A 269 -27.12 -11.15 -24.80
N THR A 270 -27.19 -10.05 -25.51
CA THR A 270 -28.29 -9.70 -26.45
C THR A 270 -28.27 -8.21 -26.83
N ASP A 271 -29.07 -7.89 -27.83
CA ASP A 271 -29.33 -6.58 -28.44
C ASP A 271 -29.52 -5.38 -27.47
N GLN A 272 -29.82 -5.63 -26.20
CA GLN A 272 -29.92 -4.57 -25.16
C GLN A 272 -28.57 -4.00 -24.71
N GLU A 273 -27.48 -4.75 -24.84
CA GLU A 273 -26.14 -4.29 -24.50
C GLU A 273 -25.65 -3.23 -25.47
N ASP A 274 -25.84 -3.48 -26.75
CA ASP A 274 -25.48 -2.53 -27.80
C ASP A 274 -26.30 -1.24 -27.65
N LEU A 275 -27.56 -1.35 -27.26
CA LEU A 275 -28.43 -0.19 -27.02
C LEU A 275 -27.93 0.67 -25.84
N ILE A 276 -27.54 0.06 -24.73
CA ILE A 276 -27.01 0.80 -23.55
C ILE A 276 -25.66 1.43 -23.91
N LYS A 277 -24.77 0.70 -24.57
CA LYS A 277 -23.48 1.22 -25.03
C LYS A 277 -23.69 2.40 -25.97
N ASP A 278 -24.59 2.26 -26.97
CA ASP A 278 -24.87 3.29 -27.95
C ASP A 278 -25.47 4.55 -27.30
N GLU A 279 -26.38 4.39 -26.34
CA GLU A 279 -26.95 5.51 -25.57
C GLU A 279 -25.85 6.23 -24.77
N ILE A 280 -24.99 5.50 -24.07
CA ILE A 280 -23.86 6.06 -23.30
C ILE A 280 -22.90 6.78 -24.23
N THR A 281 -22.46 6.14 -25.30
CA THR A 281 -21.53 6.74 -26.26
C THR A 281 -22.11 7.98 -26.94
N LYS A 282 -23.41 7.99 -27.20
CA LYS A 282 -24.12 9.15 -27.73
C LYS A 282 -24.10 10.32 -26.74
N ILE A 283 -24.44 10.08 -25.47
CA ILE A 283 -24.40 11.12 -24.41
C ILE A 283 -23.00 11.67 -24.28
N LEU A 284 -21.97 10.79 -24.22
CA LEU A 284 -20.57 11.18 -24.08
C LEU A 284 -20.11 12.04 -25.27
N SER A 285 -20.52 11.68 -26.50
CA SER A 285 -20.11 12.42 -27.69
C SER A 285 -20.84 13.74 -27.85
N GLU A 286 -22.18 13.76 -27.73
CA GLU A 286 -23.02 14.94 -28.02
C GLU A 286 -22.91 16.01 -26.93
N LYS A 287 -22.85 15.62 -25.64
CA LYS A 287 -22.86 16.57 -24.52
C LYS A 287 -21.46 16.91 -24.00
N HIS A 288 -20.50 15.96 -24.08
CA HIS A 288 -19.20 16.09 -23.41
C HIS A 288 -17.99 16.08 -24.35
N ASN A 289 -18.21 15.86 -25.65
CA ASN A 289 -17.12 15.71 -26.63
C ASN A 289 -16.09 14.65 -26.21
N ILE A 290 -16.57 13.51 -25.66
CA ILE A 290 -15.78 12.35 -25.28
C ILE A 290 -16.05 11.23 -26.26
N THR A 291 -15.10 10.94 -27.14
CA THR A 291 -15.24 9.96 -28.22
C THR A 291 -13.99 9.08 -28.31
N VAL A 292 -14.14 7.91 -28.96
CA VAL A 292 -12.99 7.06 -29.32
C VAL A 292 -12.04 7.81 -30.25
N HIS A 293 -12.61 8.56 -31.19
CA HIS A 293 -11.86 9.27 -32.23
C HIS A 293 -10.93 10.36 -31.67
N ASN A 294 -11.34 11.07 -30.61
CA ASN A 294 -10.51 12.11 -30.01
C ASN A 294 -9.59 11.58 -28.88
N GLY A 295 -9.54 10.26 -28.69
CA GLY A 295 -8.68 9.62 -27.70
C GLY A 295 -9.18 9.68 -26.25
N LYS A 296 -10.34 10.31 -25.96
CA LYS A 296 -10.85 10.49 -24.60
C LYS A 296 -11.71 9.32 -24.11
N LEU A 297 -12.27 8.53 -25.02
CA LEU A 297 -13.04 7.32 -24.72
C LEU A 297 -12.21 6.08 -25.06
N ALA A 298 -12.10 5.17 -24.10
CA ALA A 298 -11.59 3.83 -24.32
C ALA A 298 -12.71 2.80 -24.20
N ILE A 299 -12.62 1.73 -24.98
CA ILE A 299 -13.55 0.61 -24.95
C ILE A 299 -12.78 -0.69 -24.77
N TYR A 300 -13.24 -1.54 -23.85
CA TYR A 300 -12.70 -2.86 -23.62
C TYR A 300 -13.82 -3.89 -23.50
N LEU A 301 -14.26 -4.36 -24.64
CA LEU A 301 -15.28 -5.41 -24.80
C LEU A 301 -14.66 -6.63 -25.49
N SER A 302 -15.42 -7.72 -25.60
CA SER A 302 -14.92 -8.97 -26.20
C SER A 302 -14.45 -8.78 -27.64
N GLU A 303 -15.21 -8.02 -28.41
CA GLU A 303 -15.02 -7.80 -29.85
C GLU A 303 -14.47 -6.41 -30.19
N GLU A 304 -14.46 -5.49 -29.22
CA GLU A 304 -14.05 -4.09 -29.43
C GLU A 304 -13.01 -3.67 -28.39
N LYS A 305 -11.84 -3.25 -28.85
CA LYS A 305 -10.73 -2.82 -28.00
C LYS A 305 -10.09 -1.56 -28.55
N GLU A 306 -10.45 -0.40 -27.98
CA GLU A 306 -10.05 0.90 -28.44
C GLU A 306 -9.35 1.72 -27.36
N ASN A 307 -8.30 2.46 -27.71
CA ASN A 307 -7.56 3.43 -26.87
C ASN A 307 -7.03 2.86 -25.54
N LEU A 308 -6.66 1.58 -25.50
CA LEU A 308 -6.21 0.92 -24.27
C LEU A 308 -4.72 1.11 -23.95
N SER A 309 -3.95 1.61 -24.93
CA SER A 309 -2.50 1.77 -24.76
C SER A 309 -2.17 2.75 -23.62
N ASN A 310 -1.33 2.29 -22.68
CA ASN A 310 -0.87 3.10 -21.54
C ASN A 310 -2.00 3.72 -20.68
N ILE A 311 -3.22 3.18 -20.73
CA ILE A 311 -4.38 3.74 -20.03
C ILE A 311 -4.19 3.87 -18.51
N SER A 312 -3.31 3.07 -17.92
CA SER A 312 -2.99 3.10 -16.48
C SER A 312 -2.03 4.22 -16.07
N LYS A 313 -1.36 4.89 -17.03
CA LYS A 313 -0.47 6.03 -16.71
C LYS A 313 -1.30 7.22 -16.23
N ASN A 314 -0.85 7.86 -15.16
CA ASN A 314 -1.56 8.97 -14.52
C ASN A 314 -1.89 10.14 -15.47
N THR A 315 -1.05 10.40 -16.47
CA THR A 315 -1.20 11.49 -17.45
C THR A 315 -1.88 11.08 -18.76
N ASN A 316 -2.35 9.81 -18.89
CA ASN A 316 -3.00 9.35 -20.11
C ASN A 316 -4.28 10.17 -20.40
N GLU A 317 -4.55 10.47 -21.68
CA GLU A 317 -5.61 11.36 -22.13
C GLU A 317 -7.02 10.77 -22.02
N VAL A 318 -7.15 9.44 -21.95
CA VAL A 318 -8.46 8.77 -21.81
C VAL A 318 -9.15 9.25 -20.53
N GLU A 319 -10.37 9.69 -20.66
CA GLU A 319 -11.22 10.22 -19.57
C GLU A 319 -12.24 9.20 -19.08
N VAL A 320 -12.76 8.37 -19.99
CA VAL A 320 -13.78 7.38 -19.74
C VAL A 320 -13.38 6.03 -20.34
N LEU A 321 -13.62 4.95 -19.59
CA LEU A 321 -13.46 3.57 -20.07
C LEU A 321 -14.76 2.80 -19.91
N ILE A 322 -15.31 2.31 -21.01
CA ILE A 322 -16.43 1.38 -21.04
C ILE A 322 -15.89 -0.05 -21.06
N PHE A 323 -16.37 -0.91 -20.15
CA PHE A 323 -15.88 -2.28 -20.03
C PHE A 323 -16.95 -3.25 -19.54
N LYS A 324 -16.67 -4.54 -19.75
CA LYS A 324 -17.35 -5.69 -19.15
C LYS A 324 -16.48 -6.38 -18.09
N GLN A 325 -16.93 -7.54 -17.63
CA GLN A 325 -16.32 -8.36 -16.58
C GLN A 325 -14.82 -8.71 -16.83
N ALA A 326 -14.37 -8.71 -18.08
CA ALA A 326 -13.02 -9.16 -18.46
C ALA A 326 -11.86 -8.31 -17.89
N ILE A 327 -12.10 -7.03 -17.56
CA ILE A 327 -11.12 -6.20 -16.83
C ILE A 327 -10.99 -6.65 -15.36
N ALA A 328 -11.91 -7.51 -14.89
CA ALA A 328 -12.01 -7.87 -13.49
C ALA A 328 -10.74 -8.53 -12.92
N LEU A 329 -9.88 -9.16 -13.71
CA LEU A 329 -8.71 -9.87 -13.22
C LEU A 329 -7.41 -9.21 -13.70
N GLY A 330 -6.63 -8.65 -12.77
CA GLY A 330 -5.25 -8.22 -12.99
C GLY A 330 -5.01 -6.80 -13.51
N TRP A 331 -6.02 -6.06 -13.97
CA TRP A 331 -5.82 -4.71 -14.47
C TRP A 331 -5.57 -3.69 -13.34
N ASP A 332 -4.47 -2.98 -13.41
CA ASP A 332 -4.02 -2.00 -12.45
C ASP A 332 -4.09 -0.59 -13.03
N CYS A 333 -5.03 0.23 -12.55
CA CYS A 333 -5.18 1.62 -12.96
C CYS A 333 -5.43 2.53 -11.77
N PRO A 334 -4.38 2.98 -11.06
CA PRO A 334 -4.52 3.78 -9.84
C PRO A 334 -5.24 5.11 -10.03
N ARG A 335 -5.23 5.68 -11.24
CA ARG A 335 -5.97 6.90 -11.57
C ARG A 335 -7.48 6.70 -11.76
N ALA A 336 -7.99 5.47 -11.67
CA ALA A 336 -9.43 5.22 -11.65
C ALA A 336 -10.03 5.71 -10.32
N HIS A 337 -10.95 6.67 -10.40
CA HIS A 337 -11.58 7.30 -9.24
C HIS A 337 -13.07 7.01 -9.15
N ILE A 338 -13.71 6.84 -10.29
CA ILE A 338 -15.16 6.79 -10.39
C ILE A 338 -15.58 5.51 -11.10
N LEU A 339 -16.59 4.84 -10.57
CA LEU A 339 -17.21 3.67 -11.17
C LEU A 339 -18.71 3.94 -11.35
N VAL A 340 -19.22 3.73 -12.54
CA VAL A 340 -20.64 3.81 -12.89
C VAL A 340 -21.18 2.42 -13.18
N LEU A 341 -22.34 2.09 -12.60
CA LEU A 341 -23.05 0.82 -12.76
C LEU A 341 -24.51 1.07 -13.10
N PHE A 342 -25.01 0.44 -14.17
CA PHE A 342 -26.38 0.65 -14.65
C PHE A 342 -27.38 -0.44 -14.22
N ARG A 343 -28.69 -0.14 -14.33
CA ARG A 343 -29.84 -0.82 -13.69
C ARG A 343 -30.12 -2.27 -14.12
N ASP A 344 -29.64 -2.76 -15.22
CA ASP A 344 -30.02 -4.08 -15.75
C ASP A 344 -29.39 -5.29 -15.05
N TRP A 345 -28.81 -5.08 -13.91
CA TRP A 345 -28.23 -6.11 -13.07
C TRP A 345 -29.27 -6.62 -12.06
N LYS A 346 -29.69 -7.89 -12.18
CA LYS A 346 -30.68 -8.50 -11.27
C LYS A 346 -30.17 -8.67 -9.85
N SER A 347 -28.86 -8.75 -9.65
CA SER A 347 -28.16 -8.66 -8.36
C SER A 347 -26.74 -8.28 -8.62
N LEU A 348 -26.28 -7.20 -8.02
CA LEU A 348 -24.88 -6.80 -8.09
C LEU A 348 -24.14 -7.37 -6.91
N SER A 349 -23.44 -8.48 -7.11
CA SER A 349 -22.43 -8.96 -6.20
C SER A 349 -21.20 -8.06 -6.37
N PHE A 350 -21.01 -7.13 -5.45
CA PHE A 350 -19.80 -6.35 -5.35
C PHE A 350 -18.65 -7.24 -4.91
N SER A 351 -17.71 -7.52 -5.81
CA SER A 351 -16.49 -8.17 -5.41
C SER A 351 -15.48 -7.15 -4.91
N ILE A 352 -14.71 -7.49 -3.88
CA ILE A 352 -13.54 -6.74 -3.41
C ILE A 352 -12.64 -6.29 -4.57
N GLN A 353 -12.56 -7.10 -5.62
CA GLN A 353 -11.72 -6.82 -6.78
C GLN A 353 -12.19 -5.61 -7.58
N THR A 354 -13.50 -5.46 -7.80
CA THR A 354 -14.06 -4.31 -8.54
C THR A 354 -13.92 -3.03 -7.73
N VAL A 355 -14.29 -3.10 -6.45
CA VAL A 355 -14.17 -1.99 -5.50
C VAL A 355 -12.70 -1.62 -5.24
N GLY A 356 -11.85 -2.62 -5.06
CA GLY A 356 -10.43 -2.42 -4.82
C GLY A 356 -9.67 -1.69 -5.94
N ARG A 357 -10.23 -1.63 -7.15
CA ARG A 357 -9.61 -0.90 -8.27
C ARG A 357 -9.67 0.60 -8.10
N ILE A 358 -10.86 1.13 -7.79
CA ILE A 358 -11.03 2.57 -7.57
C ILE A 358 -10.51 3.01 -6.19
N MET A 359 -10.16 2.06 -5.32
CA MET A 359 -9.54 2.35 -4.02
C MET A 359 -8.04 2.65 -4.10
N ARG A 360 -7.35 2.31 -5.18
CA ARG A 360 -5.91 2.55 -5.28
C ARG A 360 -5.59 4.04 -5.31
N MET A 361 -4.53 4.44 -4.61
CA MET A 361 -3.99 5.80 -4.73
C MET A 361 -3.15 5.90 -6.01
N PRO A 362 -3.30 6.98 -6.79
CA PRO A 362 -2.48 7.22 -7.98
C PRO A 362 -1.00 7.38 -7.67
N GLU A 363 -0.68 7.94 -6.51
CA GLU A 363 0.68 8.15 -6.01
C GLU A 363 0.82 7.60 -4.58
N PRO A 364 0.87 6.26 -4.39
CA PRO A 364 0.89 5.66 -3.06
C PRO A 364 2.11 6.04 -2.21
N ASP A 365 3.19 6.47 -2.85
CA ASP A 365 4.40 6.92 -2.15
C ASP A 365 4.19 8.27 -1.44
N THR A 366 3.27 9.12 -1.93
CA THR A 366 2.95 10.42 -1.32
C THR A 366 1.92 10.32 -0.19
N GLY A 367 1.19 9.21 -0.11
CA GLY A 367 0.08 9.03 0.82
C GLY A 367 -1.18 9.80 0.38
N HIS A 368 -2.05 10.14 1.34
CA HIS A 368 -3.26 10.90 1.06
C HIS A 368 -2.97 12.35 0.68
N TYR A 369 -3.77 12.89 -0.24
CA TYR A 369 -3.68 14.29 -0.67
C TYR A 369 -4.26 15.25 0.39
N GLN A 370 -3.85 16.52 0.32
CA GLN A 370 -4.40 17.58 1.20
C GLN A 370 -5.90 17.83 0.94
N SER A 371 -6.34 17.71 -0.30
CA SER A 371 -7.75 17.80 -0.66
C SER A 371 -8.43 16.44 -0.42
N ASP A 372 -9.33 16.39 0.55
CA ASP A 372 -9.96 15.14 0.98
C ASP A 372 -10.77 14.46 -0.12
N ILE A 373 -11.37 15.22 -1.01
CA ILE A 373 -12.12 14.71 -2.17
C ILE A 373 -11.27 13.80 -3.07
N LEU A 374 -9.96 14.01 -3.14
CA LEU A 374 -9.03 13.18 -3.92
C LEU A 374 -8.72 11.84 -3.21
N ASN A 375 -9.05 11.72 -1.94
CA ASN A 375 -8.77 10.56 -1.12
C ASN A 375 -9.92 9.54 -1.08
N HIS A 376 -10.96 9.74 -1.90
CA HIS A 376 -12.12 8.86 -2.00
C HIS A 376 -12.29 8.29 -3.41
N GLY A 377 -12.85 7.08 -3.48
CA GLY A 377 -13.44 6.56 -4.70
C GLY A 377 -14.92 6.91 -4.75
N TYR A 378 -15.49 6.94 -5.94
CA TYR A 378 -16.89 7.31 -6.14
C TYR A 378 -17.62 6.23 -6.92
N LEU A 379 -18.75 5.80 -6.40
CA LEU A 379 -19.61 4.82 -7.04
C LEU A 379 -20.96 5.45 -7.35
N TYR A 380 -21.34 5.45 -8.60
CA TYR A 380 -22.64 5.92 -9.07
C TYR A 380 -23.46 4.77 -9.65
N THR A 381 -24.70 4.66 -9.21
CA THR A 381 -25.62 3.63 -9.69
C THR A 381 -27.06 4.05 -9.45
N ASN A 382 -27.95 3.58 -10.30
CA ASN A 382 -29.40 3.74 -10.15
C ASN A 382 -30.06 2.55 -9.42
N LEU A 383 -29.27 1.60 -8.93
CA LEU A 383 -29.77 0.45 -8.19
C LEU A 383 -30.26 0.87 -6.80
N SER A 384 -31.48 0.45 -6.44
CA SER A 384 -32.04 0.70 -5.11
C SER A 384 -31.41 -0.16 -4.02
N ASN A 385 -30.92 -1.35 -4.37
CA ASN A 385 -30.28 -2.30 -3.47
C ASN A 385 -28.99 -2.83 -4.09
N ILE A 386 -27.91 -2.71 -3.35
CA ILE A 386 -26.60 -3.28 -3.70
C ILE A 386 -26.32 -4.40 -2.71
N ASP A 387 -26.29 -5.64 -3.18
CA ASP A 387 -25.84 -6.76 -2.38
C ASP A 387 -24.32 -6.82 -2.35
N ILE A 388 -23.75 -6.60 -1.17
CA ILE A 388 -22.32 -6.71 -0.93
C ILE A 388 -22.05 -8.11 -0.39
N THR A 389 -21.53 -8.98 -1.24
CA THR A 389 -21.34 -10.40 -0.91
C THR A 389 -20.19 -10.67 0.03
N GLU A 390 -19.24 -9.73 0.14
CA GLU A 390 -18.03 -9.92 0.94
C GLU A 390 -17.95 -8.90 2.07
N ASP A 391 -17.81 -9.37 3.32
CA ASP A 391 -17.72 -8.50 4.51
C ASP A 391 -16.57 -7.49 4.43
N ILE A 392 -15.51 -7.78 3.70
CA ILE A 392 -14.39 -6.85 3.51
C ILE A 392 -14.78 -5.73 2.55
N ALA A 393 -15.59 -6.00 1.52
CA ALA A 393 -16.07 -4.95 0.60
C ALA A 393 -16.95 -3.92 1.32
N LYS A 394 -17.70 -4.34 2.34
CA LYS A 394 -18.49 -3.45 3.20
C LYS A 394 -17.63 -2.41 3.92
N ARG A 395 -16.38 -2.74 4.27
CA ARG A 395 -15.45 -1.81 4.94
C ARG A 395 -14.90 -0.71 4.03
N TYR A 396 -15.03 -0.84 2.71
CA TYR A 396 -14.62 0.19 1.76
C TYR A 396 -15.73 1.21 1.49
N LEU A 397 -17.00 0.82 1.64
CA LEU A 397 -18.14 1.68 1.29
C LEU A 397 -18.52 2.59 2.45
N THR A 398 -18.67 3.87 2.15
CA THR A 398 -19.33 4.83 3.02
C THR A 398 -20.83 4.76 2.81
N VAL A 399 -21.57 4.42 3.86
CA VAL A 399 -23.02 4.27 3.83
C VAL A 399 -23.71 5.41 4.57
N TYR A 400 -23.05 5.98 5.58
CA TYR A 400 -23.60 7.00 6.46
C TYR A 400 -22.75 8.27 6.41
N THR A 401 -23.41 9.41 6.53
CA THR A 401 -22.75 10.71 6.58
C THR A 401 -23.33 11.52 7.74
N SER A 402 -22.47 12.03 8.61
CA SER A 402 -22.83 13.03 9.62
C SER A 402 -22.52 14.42 9.09
N LYS A 403 -23.38 15.38 9.41
CA LYS A 403 -23.15 16.79 9.06
C LYS A 403 -23.07 17.66 10.30
N ARG A 404 -22.22 18.67 10.22
CA ARG A 404 -22.03 19.64 11.29
C ARG A 404 -23.32 20.41 11.53
N ILE A 405 -23.71 20.56 12.81
CA ILE A 405 -24.93 21.28 13.20
C ILE A 405 -24.88 22.75 12.75
N SER A 406 -26.03 23.30 12.38
CA SER A 406 -26.13 24.70 11.90
C SER A 406 -25.82 25.73 12.98
N SER A 407 -25.94 25.39 14.24
CA SER A 407 -25.62 26.26 15.40
C SER A 407 -24.12 26.30 15.74
N TYR A 408 -23.27 25.57 15.00
CA TYR A 408 -21.83 25.58 15.21
C TYR A 408 -21.24 26.96 15.00
N LYS A 409 -20.45 27.39 15.98
CA LYS A 409 -19.62 28.61 15.86
C LYS A 409 -18.19 28.20 15.55
N LYS A 410 -17.62 28.82 14.54
CA LYS A 410 -16.26 28.53 14.06
C LYS A 410 -15.26 28.66 15.21
N ILE A 411 -14.50 27.60 15.43
CA ILE A 411 -13.33 27.56 16.30
C ILE A 411 -12.07 27.56 15.42
N ASN A 412 -11.03 28.26 15.86
CA ASN A 412 -9.77 28.33 15.11
C ASN A 412 -8.65 27.77 15.98
N LEU A 413 -8.48 26.44 15.96
CA LEU A 413 -7.40 25.80 16.69
C LEU A 413 -6.14 25.68 15.84
N ILE A 414 -4.99 25.64 16.48
CA ILE A 414 -3.69 25.42 15.82
C ILE A 414 -3.42 23.93 15.89
N SER A 415 -3.54 23.22 14.75
CA SER A 415 -3.35 21.78 14.67
C SER A 415 -1.98 21.44 14.11
N THR A 416 -1.30 20.46 14.72
CA THR A 416 0.04 20.00 14.29
C THR A 416 -0.06 18.59 13.73
N HIS A 417 0.34 18.43 12.48
CA HIS A 417 0.27 17.16 11.78
C HIS A 417 1.64 16.74 11.27
N ARG A 418 1.84 15.44 11.12
CA ARG A 418 3.03 14.91 10.45
C ARG A 418 2.69 14.68 8.98
N LEU A 419 3.12 15.60 8.11
CA LEU A 419 3.12 15.35 6.69
C LEU A 419 4.35 14.51 6.36
N ARG A 420 4.14 13.34 5.77
CA ARG A 420 5.20 12.63 5.07
C ARG A 420 5.46 13.40 3.78
N GLN A 421 6.53 14.17 3.76
CA GLN A 421 7.08 14.64 2.50
C GLN A 421 7.76 13.43 1.84
N ARG A 422 7.81 13.41 0.49
CA ARG A 422 8.57 12.40 -0.26
C ARG A 422 9.90 12.22 0.42
N GLU A 423 10.13 11.07 1.03
CA GLU A 423 11.45 10.73 1.56
C GLU A 423 12.39 10.66 0.36
N LYS A 424 13.25 11.66 0.24
CA LYS A 424 14.33 11.68 -0.76
C LYS A 424 15.52 10.84 -0.28
N THR A 425 15.27 9.80 0.46
CA THR A 425 16.29 8.84 0.93
C THR A 425 16.75 7.92 -0.17
N ARG A 426 16.10 7.95 -1.31
CA ARG A 426 16.25 7.04 -2.43
C ARG A 426 16.75 7.79 -3.67
N LEU A 427 17.72 7.21 -4.35
CA LEU A 427 18.18 7.74 -5.62
C LEU A 427 17.09 7.62 -6.69
N ASN A 428 16.60 8.74 -7.19
CA ASN A 428 15.63 8.80 -8.28
C ASN A 428 16.34 8.75 -9.67
N PRO A 429 15.63 8.66 -10.79
CA PRO A 429 16.23 8.62 -12.13
C PRO A 429 17.20 9.75 -12.45
N SER A 430 17.04 10.94 -11.86
CA SER A 430 17.99 12.06 -12.11
C SER A 430 19.40 11.80 -11.59
N PHE A 431 19.60 10.78 -10.76
CA PHE A 431 20.94 10.38 -10.34
C PHE A 431 21.79 9.87 -11.50
N ILE A 432 21.17 9.24 -12.52
CA ILE A 432 21.89 8.76 -13.71
C ILE A 432 22.54 9.94 -14.45
N ASP A 433 21.76 11.01 -14.67
CA ASP A 433 22.28 12.21 -15.33
C ASP A 433 23.40 12.87 -14.51
N ILE A 434 23.23 12.92 -13.18
CA ILE A 434 24.25 13.44 -12.27
C ILE A 434 25.53 12.58 -12.34
N PHE A 435 25.38 11.26 -12.35
CA PHE A 435 26.51 10.34 -12.48
C PHE A 435 27.25 10.53 -13.80
N TYR A 436 26.54 10.74 -14.90
CA TYR A 436 27.15 11.03 -16.20
C TYR A 436 27.93 12.34 -16.19
N ASP A 437 27.31 13.42 -15.69
CA ASP A 437 27.98 14.72 -15.57
C ASP A 437 29.29 14.61 -14.74
N GLU A 438 29.23 13.91 -13.59
CA GLU A 438 30.40 13.76 -12.74
C GLU A 438 31.44 12.80 -13.34
N SER A 439 31.01 11.75 -14.08
CA SER A 439 31.94 10.87 -14.80
C SER A 439 32.69 11.60 -15.92
N GLU A 440 32.04 12.52 -16.64
CA GLU A 440 32.68 13.35 -17.64
C GLU A 440 33.65 14.36 -17.02
N LYS A 441 33.27 15.05 -15.96
CA LYS A 441 34.16 15.98 -15.23
C LYS A 441 35.38 15.30 -14.64
N TYR A 442 35.21 14.08 -14.13
CA TYR A 442 36.27 13.27 -13.58
C TYR A 442 37.17 12.67 -14.66
N ASP A 443 36.71 12.69 -15.92
CA ASP A 443 37.35 12.02 -17.08
C ASP A 443 37.48 10.50 -16.86
N LEU A 444 36.40 9.88 -16.37
CA LEU A 444 36.38 8.47 -15.98
C LEU A 444 36.79 7.55 -17.12
N SER A 445 36.28 7.80 -18.33
CA SER A 445 36.53 6.96 -19.52
C SER A 445 38.01 6.81 -19.85
N ASN A 446 38.84 7.84 -19.61
CA ASN A 446 40.28 7.83 -19.91
C ASN A 446 41.13 7.32 -18.73
N LYS A 447 40.55 7.32 -17.51
CA LYS A 447 41.27 6.88 -16.31
C LYS A 447 41.14 5.40 -16.00
N ILE A 448 40.12 4.74 -16.51
CA ILE A 448 39.89 3.33 -16.26
C ILE A 448 40.71 2.44 -17.22
N ASN A 449 41.25 1.35 -16.67
CA ASN A 449 41.94 0.32 -17.43
C ASN A 449 40.98 -0.84 -17.72
N LEU A 450 40.42 -0.90 -18.95
CA LEU A 450 39.46 -1.94 -19.36
C LEU A 450 40.06 -3.35 -19.41
N LYS A 451 41.40 -3.48 -19.34
CA LYS A 451 42.08 -4.78 -19.33
C LYS A 451 42.29 -5.34 -17.93
N ASP A 452 42.17 -4.49 -16.90
CA ASP A 452 42.26 -4.95 -15.51
C ASP A 452 40.92 -5.51 -15.05
N GLN A 453 40.89 -6.83 -14.89
CA GLN A 453 39.75 -7.58 -14.39
C GLN A 453 40.06 -8.29 -13.07
N SER A 454 41.19 -7.92 -12.43
CA SER A 454 41.63 -8.49 -11.17
C SER A 454 40.82 -7.90 -9.99
N ILE A 455 39.87 -8.65 -9.46
CA ILE A 455 39.06 -8.19 -8.31
C ILE A 455 39.98 -7.96 -7.10
N LEU A 456 39.84 -6.82 -6.44
CA LEU A 456 40.62 -6.46 -5.26
C LEU A 456 40.37 -7.47 -4.12
N VAL A 457 41.45 -8.11 -3.66
CA VAL A 457 41.42 -9.16 -2.63
C VAL A 457 40.77 -8.65 -1.31
N SER A 458 40.92 -7.35 -0.98
CA SER A 458 40.31 -6.74 0.17
C SER A 458 38.77 -6.79 0.09
N PHE A 459 38.13 -6.62 -1.07
CA PHE A 459 36.67 -6.71 -1.20
C PHE A 459 36.15 -8.13 -0.89
N ILE A 460 36.90 -9.15 -1.26
CA ILE A 460 36.58 -10.54 -0.98
C ILE A 460 36.69 -10.80 0.52
N SER A 461 37.79 -10.37 1.16
CA SER A 461 37.98 -10.56 2.60
C SER A 461 37.04 -9.71 3.44
N ASP A 462 36.70 -8.49 3.04
CA ASP A 462 35.75 -7.63 3.72
C ASP A 462 34.32 -8.20 3.67
N TYR A 463 33.91 -8.73 2.51
CA TYR A 463 32.64 -9.42 2.36
C TYR A 463 32.57 -10.68 3.23
N GLU A 464 33.61 -11.49 3.23
CA GLU A 464 33.71 -12.70 4.05
C GLU A 464 33.76 -12.38 5.55
N SER A 465 34.46 -11.32 5.98
CA SER A 465 34.52 -10.89 7.38
C SER A 465 33.22 -10.30 7.88
N GLU A 466 32.51 -9.52 7.07
CA GLU A 466 31.16 -9.03 7.45
C GLU A 466 30.17 -10.18 7.67
N GLY A 467 30.30 -11.24 6.85
CA GLY A 467 29.57 -12.49 7.06
C GLY A 467 29.91 -13.16 8.39
N VAL A 468 31.20 -13.20 8.77
CA VAL A 468 31.69 -13.79 10.01
C VAL A 468 31.28 -12.96 11.23
N ASP A 469 31.33 -11.63 11.19
CA ASP A 469 30.91 -10.76 12.29
C ASP A 469 29.40 -10.86 12.57
N LYS A 470 28.58 -11.07 11.55
CA LYS A 470 27.16 -11.40 11.71
C LYS A 470 26.92 -12.80 12.27
N LEU A 471 27.84 -13.75 11.98
CA LEU A 471 27.79 -15.13 12.44
C LEU A 471 28.31 -15.32 13.88
N ILE A 472 29.28 -14.50 14.32
CA ILE A 472 29.78 -14.52 15.72
C ILE A 472 28.66 -14.16 16.71
N ASN A 473 27.67 -13.38 16.29
CA ASN A 473 26.47 -13.05 17.07
C ASN A 473 25.31 -14.05 16.93
N SER A 474 25.43 -15.06 16.05
CA SER A 474 24.51 -16.18 15.90
C SER A 474 25.32 -17.47 15.89
N GLU A 475 25.07 -18.42 16.77
CA GLU A 475 25.82 -19.68 17.00
C GLU A 475 25.92 -20.66 15.78
N ILE A 476 25.98 -20.20 14.53
CA ILE A 476 26.00 -21.05 13.34
C ILE A 476 27.13 -20.63 12.39
N PHE A 477 28.14 -21.49 12.25
CA PHE A 477 29.27 -21.32 11.33
C PHE A 477 28.90 -21.85 9.91
N SER A 478 28.76 -20.96 8.94
CA SER A 478 28.89 -21.31 7.53
C SER A 478 29.79 -20.30 6.82
N THR A 479 30.96 -20.73 6.39
CA THR A 479 31.87 -19.93 5.57
C THR A 479 31.36 -19.91 4.12
N THR A 480 30.76 -18.80 3.70
CA THR A 480 30.43 -18.57 2.29
C THR A 480 31.72 -18.16 1.57
N LYS A 481 32.37 -19.08 0.92
CA LYS A 481 33.50 -18.72 0.04
C LYS A 481 32.96 -18.11 -1.25
N ILE A 482 33.54 -16.98 -1.65
CA ILE A 482 33.23 -16.32 -2.91
C ILE A 482 34.01 -16.98 -4.04
N ASN A 483 33.34 -17.39 -5.09
CA ASN A 483 33.94 -17.88 -6.31
C ASN A 483 33.85 -16.82 -7.41
N THR A 484 34.97 -16.22 -7.79
CA THR A 484 35.05 -15.18 -8.83
C THR A 484 34.81 -15.68 -10.26
N ASP A 485 34.66 -16.98 -10.44
CA ASP A 485 34.23 -17.59 -11.72
C ASP A 485 32.71 -17.82 -11.78
N ASN A 486 31.98 -17.56 -10.69
CA ASN A 486 30.55 -17.67 -10.60
C ASN A 486 29.90 -16.29 -10.69
N ASP A 487 29.05 -16.09 -11.70
CA ASP A 487 28.37 -14.82 -11.95
C ASP A 487 27.50 -14.35 -10.77
N GLY A 488 26.87 -15.26 -10.06
CA GLY A 488 26.07 -14.95 -8.87
C GLY A 488 26.92 -14.40 -7.72
N ASP A 489 28.14 -14.95 -7.51
CA ASP A 489 29.04 -14.50 -6.46
C ASP A 489 29.69 -13.16 -6.82
N ILE A 490 30.04 -12.96 -8.09
CA ILE A 490 30.51 -11.65 -8.61
C ILE A 490 29.44 -10.59 -8.38
N GLN A 491 28.18 -10.92 -8.62
CA GLN A 491 27.07 -10.01 -8.41
C GLN A 491 26.86 -9.66 -6.92
N LYS A 492 27.07 -10.60 -6.02
CA LYS A 492 27.05 -10.34 -4.56
C LYS A 492 28.13 -9.37 -4.15
N LEU A 493 29.36 -9.53 -4.66
CA LEU A 493 30.47 -8.60 -4.43
C LEU A 493 30.17 -7.20 -4.97
N PHE A 494 29.58 -7.11 -6.16
CA PHE A 494 29.19 -5.83 -6.73
C PHE A 494 28.11 -5.13 -5.89
N ASN A 495 27.09 -5.87 -5.44
CA ASN A 495 26.08 -5.34 -4.54
C ASN A 495 26.70 -4.84 -3.23
N PHE A 496 27.65 -5.57 -2.67
CA PHE A 496 28.38 -5.18 -1.46
C PHE A 496 29.17 -3.89 -1.67
N TYR A 497 29.96 -3.81 -2.75
CA TYR A 497 30.71 -2.62 -3.12
C TYR A 497 29.82 -1.39 -3.27
N VAL A 498 28.71 -1.51 -4.02
CA VAL A 498 27.78 -0.39 -4.24
C VAL A 498 27.07 0.01 -2.95
N ARG A 499 26.70 -0.95 -2.09
CA ARG A 499 26.10 -0.63 -0.78
C ARG A 499 27.04 0.17 0.11
N ASN A 500 28.32 -0.21 0.14
CA ASN A 500 29.33 0.50 0.91
C ASN A 500 29.60 1.91 0.34
N SER A 501 29.52 2.07 -0.97
CA SER A 501 29.65 3.37 -1.65
C SER A 501 28.46 4.31 -1.45
N LEU A 502 27.31 3.82 -0.92
CA LEU A 502 26.12 4.64 -0.69
C LEU A 502 26.13 5.44 0.62
N SER A 503 27.16 5.29 1.45
CA SER A 503 27.31 6.11 2.67
C SER A 503 27.50 7.60 2.31
N PRO A 504 26.80 8.57 2.96
CA PRO A 504 25.94 8.46 4.14
C PRO A 504 24.46 8.20 3.83
N LEU A 505 24.08 7.99 2.59
CA LEU A 505 22.71 7.62 2.22
C LEU A 505 22.41 6.19 2.65
N TYR A 506 21.14 5.91 2.93
CA TYR A 506 20.71 4.57 3.32
C TYR A 506 20.89 3.61 2.12
N PRO A 507 21.58 2.47 2.26
CA PRO A 507 21.83 1.53 1.16
C PRO A 507 20.57 0.69 0.88
N GLU A 508 19.54 1.34 0.35
CA GLU A 508 18.30 0.68 -0.08
C GLU A 508 18.51 -0.05 -1.40
N ASP A 509 17.81 -1.16 -1.61
CA ASP A 509 17.96 -1.97 -2.82
C ASP A 509 17.76 -1.16 -4.11
N ARG A 510 16.81 -0.21 -4.13
CA ARG A 510 16.65 0.70 -5.29
C ARG A 510 17.77 1.72 -5.47
N SER A 511 18.39 2.17 -4.41
CA SER A 511 19.57 3.05 -4.52
C SER A 511 20.76 2.27 -5.04
N VAL A 512 20.94 1.04 -4.56
CA VAL A 512 21.93 0.09 -5.10
C VAL A 512 21.69 -0.14 -6.59
N GLY A 513 20.45 -0.46 -6.98
CA GLY A 513 20.08 -0.65 -8.37
C GLY A 513 20.32 0.59 -9.22
N ARG A 514 20.05 1.79 -8.70
CA ARG A 514 20.27 3.03 -9.44
C ARG A 514 21.74 3.33 -9.71
N VAL A 515 22.63 3.06 -8.75
CA VAL A 515 24.08 3.19 -8.95
C VAL A 515 24.57 2.17 -9.97
N LYS A 516 24.15 0.91 -9.85
CA LYS A 516 24.50 -0.15 -10.81
C LYS A 516 24.03 0.20 -12.23
N GLU A 517 22.78 0.65 -12.37
CA GLU A 517 22.23 1.10 -13.64
C GLU A 517 23.05 2.24 -14.24
N SER A 518 23.46 3.22 -13.42
CA SER A 518 24.33 4.32 -13.87
C SER A 518 25.67 3.80 -14.39
N ILE A 519 26.27 2.83 -13.71
CA ILE A 519 27.54 2.21 -14.12
C ILE A 519 27.35 1.41 -15.42
N TYR A 520 26.33 0.55 -15.51
CA TYR A 520 26.08 -0.24 -16.72
C TYR A 520 25.79 0.64 -17.95
N ASN A 521 24.98 1.68 -17.75
CA ASN A 521 24.69 2.63 -18.82
C ASN A 521 25.94 3.43 -19.22
N PHE A 522 26.84 3.76 -18.29
CA PHE A 522 28.11 4.38 -18.60
C PHE A 522 28.95 3.47 -19.51
N PHE A 523 29.08 2.18 -19.23
CA PHE A 523 29.78 1.24 -20.10
C PHE A 523 29.11 1.13 -21.47
N ASN A 524 27.78 1.06 -21.52
CA ASN A 524 27.05 0.96 -22.78
C ASN A 524 27.14 2.23 -23.64
N GLU A 525 26.93 3.40 -23.05
CA GLU A 525 26.83 4.66 -23.81
C GLU A 525 28.16 5.36 -24.06
N LYS A 526 29.10 5.26 -23.12
CA LYS A 526 30.42 5.95 -23.24
C LYS A 526 31.52 5.06 -23.75
N LEU A 527 31.45 3.75 -23.52
CA LEU A 527 32.47 2.80 -23.89
C LEU A 527 32.07 1.79 -24.96
N ASN A 528 30.78 1.81 -25.38
CA ASN A 528 30.17 0.89 -26.34
C ASN A 528 30.31 -0.59 -25.91
N ILE A 529 30.26 -0.88 -24.61
CA ILE A 529 30.31 -2.24 -24.04
C ILE A 529 28.92 -2.59 -23.53
N ASN A 530 28.24 -3.51 -24.22
CA ASN A 530 26.89 -3.93 -23.86
C ASN A 530 26.88 -4.76 -22.58
N TYR A 531 26.20 -4.28 -21.54
CA TYR A 531 26.16 -4.95 -20.23
C TYR A 531 25.43 -6.30 -20.27
N SER A 532 24.45 -6.50 -21.15
CA SER A 532 23.72 -7.77 -21.25
C SER A 532 24.59 -8.94 -21.78
N GLU A 533 25.66 -8.61 -22.49
CA GLU A 533 26.60 -9.60 -23.04
C GLU A 533 27.90 -9.71 -22.21
N HIS A 534 28.27 -8.63 -21.50
CA HIS A 534 29.59 -8.49 -20.83
C HIS A 534 29.44 -8.12 -19.34
N PHE A 535 28.34 -8.49 -18.70
CA PHE A 535 28.06 -8.03 -17.34
C PHE A 535 29.15 -8.45 -16.33
N SER A 536 29.62 -9.68 -16.41
CA SER A 536 30.65 -10.21 -15.52
C SER A 536 31.98 -9.47 -15.70
N ASP A 537 32.37 -9.19 -16.95
CA ASP A 537 33.59 -8.44 -17.26
C ASP A 537 33.50 -7.00 -16.74
N ILE A 538 32.34 -6.34 -16.94
CA ILE A 538 32.08 -4.98 -16.42
C ILE A 538 32.28 -4.96 -14.91
N VAL A 539 31.67 -5.90 -14.19
CA VAL A 539 31.79 -5.96 -12.73
C VAL A 539 33.23 -6.20 -12.30
N LYS A 540 33.96 -7.10 -12.95
CA LYS A 540 35.37 -7.34 -12.68
C LYS A 540 36.21 -6.08 -12.91
N ILE A 541 35.97 -5.34 -14.01
CA ILE A 541 36.64 -4.07 -14.30
C ILE A 541 36.36 -3.06 -13.18
N VAL A 542 35.08 -2.89 -12.77
CA VAL A 542 34.72 -1.93 -11.71
C VAL A 542 35.37 -2.28 -10.38
N LEU A 543 35.45 -3.57 -10.03
CA LEU A 543 35.99 -4.05 -8.75
C LEU A 543 37.50 -4.28 -8.78
N SER A 544 38.16 -3.96 -9.88
CA SER A 544 39.59 -4.18 -10.01
C SER A 544 40.47 -3.21 -9.18
N ASN A 545 41.70 -3.59 -8.94
CA ASN A 545 42.64 -2.80 -8.17
C ASN A 545 42.83 -1.38 -8.69
N GLU A 546 42.91 -1.22 -10.02
CA GLU A 546 43.17 0.07 -10.64
C GLU A 546 41.92 0.93 -10.73
N ASN A 547 40.76 0.31 -10.99
CA ASN A 547 39.54 1.05 -11.37
C ASN A 547 38.59 1.36 -10.20
N SER A 548 38.60 0.52 -9.16
CA SER A 548 37.60 0.65 -8.07
C SER A 548 37.60 2.03 -7.39
N ILE A 549 38.77 2.61 -7.22
CA ILE A 549 38.94 3.94 -6.64
C ILE A 549 38.35 5.05 -7.54
N HIS A 550 38.44 4.89 -8.86
CA HIS A 550 37.88 5.85 -9.81
C HIS A 550 36.36 5.84 -9.80
N PHE A 551 35.74 4.65 -9.77
CA PHE A 551 34.29 4.50 -9.63
C PHE A 551 33.81 5.01 -8.29
N SER A 552 34.48 4.70 -7.17
CA SER A 552 34.13 5.24 -5.84
C SER A 552 34.13 6.76 -5.83
N ASN A 553 35.21 7.40 -6.38
CA ASN A 553 35.26 8.86 -6.44
C ASN A 553 34.09 9.48 -7.24
N VAL A 554 33.71 8.88 -8.37
CA VAL A 554 32.59 9.39 -9.18
C VAL A 554 31.26 9.18 -8.46
N ILE A 555 31.08 8.02 -7.81
CA ILE A 555 29.88 7.74 -7.00
C ILE A 555 29.76 8.76 -5.87
N ASP A 556 30.82 9.01 -5.11
CA ASP A 556 30.85 9.94 -3.97
C ASP A 556 30.50 11.37 -4.42
N GLN A 557 31.13 11.87 -5.50
CA GLN A 557 30.85 13.18 -6.07
C GLN A 557 29.40 13.29 -6.57
N SER A 558 28.90 12.23 -7.19
CA SER A 558 27.51 12.15 -7.65
C SER A 558 26.51 12.17 -6.49
N LEU A 559 26.80 11.45 -5.41
CA LEU A 559 26.00 11.44 -4.18
C LEU A 559 25.98 12.82 -3.51
N GLU A 560 27.16 13.46 -3.37
CA GLU A 560 27.21 14.82 -2.82
C GLU A 560 26.41 15.82 -3.64
N LYS A 561 26.51 15.77 -4.97
CA LYS A 561 25.74 16.65 -5.86
C LYS A 561 24.24 16.34 -5.76
N TYR A 562 23.88 15.06 -5.72
CA TYR A 562 22.49 14.62 -5.58
C TYR A 562 21.89 15.12 -4.25
N ILE A 563 22.61 14.99 -3.14
CA ILE A 563 22.16 15.49 -1.82
C ILE A 563 21.97 17.01 -1.85
N LYS A 564 22.90 17.76 -2.45
CA LYS A 564 22.83 19.22 -2.56
C LYS A 564 21.66 19.67 -3.44
N THR A 565 21.33 18.93 -4.50
CA THR A 565 20.23 19.28 -5.41
C THR A 565 18.85 18.79 -4.91
N THR A 566 18.84 17.75 -4.09
CA THR A 566 17.63 17.20 -3.49
C THR A 566 17.70 17.42 -1.99
N GLU A 567 17.24 18.58 -1.47
CA GLU A 567 17.12 18.77 -0.02
C GLU A 567 16.35 17.61 0.61
N VAL A 568 17.02 16.90 1.50
CA VAL A 568 16.44 15.79 2.26
C VAL A 568 15.50 16.38 3.30
N ILE A 569 14.23 16.48 2.99
CA ILE A 569 13.22 16.86 3.97
C ILE A 569 12.63 15.55 4.51
N THR A 570 13.19 15.09 5.62
CA THR A 570 12.55 14.10 6.50
C THR A 570 11.19 14.65 6.97
N SER A 571 10.22 13.78 7.27
CA SER A 571 8.88 14.14 7.71
C SER A 571 8.83 15.42 8.53
N LYS A 572 8.24 16.49 7.97
CA LYS A 572 8.10 17.77 8.64
C LYS A 572 6.79 17.79 9.42
N LEU A 573 6.85 18.23 10.67
CA LEU A 573 5.64 18.66 11.36
C LEU A 573 5.15 19.94 10.68
N VAL A 574 3.90 19.91 10.25
CA VAL A 574 3.22 21.07 9.65
C VAL A 574 2.16 21.52 10.64
N THR A 575 2.26 22.80 11.01
CA THR A 575 1.26 23.43 11.86
C THR A 575 0.28 24.19 10.97
N SER A 576 -0.99 23.79 10.98
CA SER A 576 -2.07 24.52 10.31
C SER A 576 -2.74 25.47 11.32
N LYS A 577 -2.84 26.74 10.97
CA LYS A 577 -3.63 27.71 11.74
C LYS A 577 -5.07 27.70 11.23
N GLY A 578 -6.02 27.57 12.14
CA GLY A 578 -7.44 27.62 11.80
C GLY A 578 -8.12 26.29 11.58
N TRP A 579 -7.67 25.22 12.26
CA TRP A 579 -8.42 23.99 12.29
C TRP A 579 -9.81 24.21 12.90
N GLU A 580 -10.80 23.63 12.27
CA GLU A 580 -12.19 23.62 12.74
C GLU A 580 -12.78 22.19 12.59
N VAL A 581 -13.86 21.92 13.29
CA VAL A 581 -14.59 20.66 13.12
C VAL A 581 -15.00 20.49 11.66
N PRO A 582 -14.76 19.34 11.03
CA PRO A 582 -15.13 19.11 9.64
C PRO A 582 -16.63 19.34 9.40
N GLU A 583 -16.99 19.78 8.19
CA GLU A 583 -18.40 20.02 7.82
C GLU A 583 -19.19 18.73 7.73
N GLU A 584 -18.54 17.65 7.33
CA GLU A 584 -19.13 16.33 7.28
C GLU A 584 -18.08 15.24 7.56
N LEU A 585 -18.52 14.13 8.10
CA LEU A 585 -17.75 12.89 8.21
C LEU A 585 -18.53 11.72 7.64
N ASN A 586 -17.79 10.80 7.02
CA ASN A 586 -18.34 9.65 6.32
C ASN A 586 -17.98 8.35 7.05
N TYR A 587 -18.95 7.45 7.19
CA TYR A 587 -18.81 6.21 7.97
C TYR A 587 -19.20 4.98 7.14
N GLY A 588 -18.54 3.87 7.42
CA GLY A 588 -18.83 2.58 6.80
C GLY A 588 -20.05 1.88 7.39
N SER A 589 -20.47 0.78 6.78
CA SER A 589 -21.62 -0.02 7.20
C SER A 589 -21.50 -0.68 8.58
N SER A 590 -20.30 -0.71 9.17
CA SER A 590 -20.06 -1.23 10.52
C SER A 590 -20.47 -0.27 11.63
N TYR A 591 -20.68 1.01 11.27
CA TYR A 591 -21.10 2.03 12.23
C TYR A 591 -22.60 1.99 12.47
N THR A 592 -22.99 2.25 13.71
CA THR A 592 -24.38 2.32 14.13
C THR A 592 -24.73 3.73 14.58
N GLU A 593 -25.94 4.17 14.28
CA GLU A 593 -26.45 5.46 14.73
C GLU A 593 -26.77 5.40 16.23
N GLU A 594 -26.28 6.40 16.96
CA GLU A 594 -26.62 6.60 18.38
C GLU A 594 -27.36 7.93 18.55
N MET A 595 -28.46 7.89 19.31
CA MET A 595 -29.27 9.07 19.62
C MET A 595 -28.59 9.87 20.73
N LEU A 596 -27.87 10.93 20.32
CA LEU A 596 -27.14 11.83 21.21
C LEU A 596 -27.46 13.28 20.82
N ASP A 597 -27.65 14.15 21.84
CA ASP A 597 -28.19 15.49 21.64
C ASP A 597 -27.11 16.56 21.39
N LYS A 598 -25.90 16.34 21.88
CA LYS A 598 -24.83 17.35 21.88
C LYS A 598 -23.64 17.02 20.99
N SER A 599 -23.74 15.98 20.17
CA SER A 599 -22.74 15.78 19.14
C SER A 599 -22.76 16.94 18.16
N VAL A 600 -21.59 17.47 17.81
CA VAL A 600 -21.48 18.55 16.81
C VAL A 600 -21.72 18.06 15.38
N LEU A 601 -21.59 16.75 15.17
CA LEU A 601 -21.90 16.07 13.92
C LEU A 601 -23.12 15.15 14.12
N LEU A 602 -24.18 15.39 13.36
CA LEU A 602 -25.42 14.63 13.44
C LEU A 602 -25.84 14.07 12.07
N PRO A 603 -26.45 12.87 12.03
CA PRO A 603 -26.57 11.88 13.13
C PRO A 603 -25.21 11.44 13.64
N TYR A 604 -25.10 11.06 14.90
CA TYR A 604 -23.86 10.52 15.43
C TYR A 604 -23.76 9.02 15.15
N TYR A 605 -22.62 8.62 14.60
CA TYR A 605 -22.31 7.22 14.29
C TYR A 605 -21.10 6.76 15.07
N SER A 606 -21.20 5.59 15.72
CA SER A 606 -20.08 4.94 16.40
C SER A 606 -19.85 3.52 15.88
N ASP A 607 -18.61 3.09 15.93
CA ASP A 607 -18.18 1.71 15.85
C ASP A 607 -17.68 1.29 17.25
N ARG A 608 -17.00 0.20 17.38
CA ARG A 608 -16.49 -0.36 18.64
C ARG A 608 -15.61 0.62 19.44
N LEU A 609 -16.26 1.50 20.20
CA LEU A 609 -15.56 2.40 21.11
C LEU A 609 -15.12 1.65 22.37
N TRP A 610 -14.01 2.12 22.96
CA TRP A 610 -13.60 1.67 24.28
C TRP A 610 -14.66 2.07 25.32
N LYS A 611 -14.87 1.21 26.34
CA LYS A 611 -15.85 1.47 27.39
C LYS A 611 -15.68 2.85 28.05
N THR A 612 -14.43 3.28 28.23
CA THR A 612 -14.08 4.60 28.76
C THR A 612 -14.59 5.73 27.88
N GLU A 613 -14.37 5.65 26.56
CA GLU A 613 -14.84 6.66 25.61
C GLU A 613 -16.38 6.71 25.56
N GLN A 614 -17.04 5.57 25.48
CA GLN A 614 -18.52 5.50 25.48
C GLN A 614 -19.12 6.13 26.74
N SER A 615 -18.51 5.85 27.91
CA SER A 615 -18.96 6.43 29.18
C SER A 615 -18.69 7.93 29.24
N PHE A 616 -17.58 8.39 28.65
CA PHE A 616 -17.26 9.82 28.61
C PHE A 616 -18.21 10.58 27.65
N ILE A 617 -18.56 9.99 26.53
CA ILE A 617 -19.59 10.54 25.61
C ILE A 617 -20.89 10.76 26.35
N LYS A 618 -21.39 9.76 27.10
CA LYS A 618 -22.61 9.89 27.89
C LYS A 618 -22.51 11.00 28.94
N PHE A 619 -21.36 11.12 29.59
CA PHE A 619 -21.10 12.20 30.54
C PHE A 619 -21.13 13.57 29.86
N LEU A 620 -20.49 13.75 28.72
CA LEU A 620 -20.50 14.99 27.96
C LEU A 620 -21.91 15.36 27.46
N ASP A 621 -22.64 14.37 26.97
CA ASP A 621 -23.96 14.58 26.39
C ASP A 621 -25.01 15.01 27.45
N THR A 622 -24.86 14.53 28.68
CA THR A 622 -25.76 14.89 29.79
C THR A 622 -25.29 16.13 30.58
N SER A 623 -24.04 16.55 30.43
CA SER A 623 -23.44 17.65 31.22
C SER A 623 -24.04 19.02 30.84
N LYS A 624 -24.46 19.83 31.85
CA LYS A 624 -25.13 21.12 31.62
C LYS A 624 -24.26 22.20 31.01
N GLN A 625 -22.96 22.18 31.25
CA GLN A 625 -22.01 23.16 30.75
C GLN A 625 -21.55 22.89 29.32
N VAL A 626 -21.82 21.71 28.76
CA VAL A 626 -21.45 21.34 27.39
C VAL A 626 -22.49 21.91 26.42
N VAL A 627 -21.99 22.66 25.42
CA VAL A 627 -22.77 23.14 24.28
C VAL A 627 -22.81 22.08 23.18
N TRP A 628 -21.62 21.64 22.77
CA TRP A 628 -21.42 20.51 21.87
C TRP A 628 -20.09 19.82 22.14
N TRP A 629 -19.98 18.59 21.68
CA TRP A 629 -18.73 17.82 21.70
C TRP A 629 -18.46 17.17 20.34
N PHE A 630 -17.19 16.98 20.05
CA PHE A 630 -16.66 16.29 18.87
C PHE A 630 -15.79 15.14 19.30
N LYS A 631 -16.13 13.90 18.90
CA LYS A 631 -15.22 12.76 19.01
C LYS A 631 -14.20 12.87 17.89
N ASN A 632 -13.00 13.15 18.26
CA ASN A 632 -11.90 13.29 17.32
C ASN A 632 -11.39 11.91 16.87
N GLY A 633 -10.81 11.84 15.69
CA GLY A 633 -10.11 10.66 15.18
C GLY A 633 -8.62 10.79 15.35
N ASP A 634 -7.88 9.85 14.76
CA ASP A 634 -6.42 9.84 14.80
C ASP A 634 -5.79 9.77 13.40
N ARG A 635 -4.52 10.20 13.30
CA ARG A 635 -3.62 10.01 12.15
C ARG A 635 -4.05 10.60 10.80
N ASP A 636 -5.07 11.45 10.77
CA ASP A 636 -5.52 12.13 9.55
C ASP A 636 -5.46 13.65 9.72
N LEU A 637 -5.22 14.38 8.62
CA LEU A 637 -5.19 15.85 8.59
C LEU A 637 -6.55 16.49 8.93
N THR A 638 -7.62 15.74 8.78
CA THR A 638 -8.98 16.14 9.12
C THR A 638 -9.17 16.32 10.64
N PHE A 639 -8.40 15.59 11.45
CA PHE A 639 -8.54 15.56 12.90
C PHE A 639 -7.55 16.46 13.61
N PHE A 640 -7.94 16.96 14.77
CA PHE A 640 -7.14 17.87 15.55
C PHE A 640 -6.03 17.17 16.30
N ALA A 641 -4.82 17.71 16.26
CA ALA A 641 -3.68 17.19 16.99
C ALA A 641 -2.82 18.30 17.60
N VAL A 642 -2.26 18.02 18.78
CA VAL A 642 -1.30 18.88 19.46
C VAL A 642 0.11 18.27 19.39
N PRO A 643 1.19 19.08 19.38
CA PRO A 643 2.55 18.54 19.41
C PRO A 643 2.91 18.04 20.80
N TYR A 644 3.59 16.89 20.88
CA TYR A 644 4.22 16.37 22.08
C TYR A 644 5.60 15.78 21.79
N ILE A 645 6.42 15.60 22.80
CA ILE A 645 7.78 15.07 22.64
C ILE A 645 7.85 13.68 23.25
N GLU A 646 8.22 12.70 22.45
CA GLU A 646 8.50 11.34 22.85
C GLU A 646 9.86 10.91 22.28
N ASN A 647 10.72 10.33 23.11
CA ASN A 647 12.07 9.91 22.71
C ASN A 647 12.89 10.99 21.96
N LYS A 648 12.79 12.24 22.39
CA LYS A 648 13.41 13.43 21.76
C LYS A 648 12.88 13.77 20.35
N GLN A 649 11.81 13.14 19.91
CA GLN A 649 11.12 13.46 18.64
C GLN A 649 9.80 14.17 18.94
N GLU A 650 9.52 15.21 18.18
CA GLU A 650 8.23 15.87 18.22
C GLU A 650 7.23 15.11 17.34
N LEU A 651 6.09 14.74 17.93
CA LEU A 651 5.05 13.92 17.32
C LEU A 651 3.67 14.58 17.47
N PRO A 652 2.71 14.33 16.55
CA PRO A 652 1.33 14.76 16.75
C PRO A 652 0.59 13.84 17.71
N PHE A 653 -0.11 14.43 18.66
CA PHE A 653 -1.02 13.76 19.59
C PHE A 653 -2.45 14.17 19.32
N TYR A 654 -3.28 13.23 18.91
CA TYR A 654 -4.69 13.42 18.62
C TYR A 654 -5.48 13.21 19.93
N VAL A 655 -6.02 14.30 20.50
CA VAL A 655 -6.87 14.22 21.69
C VAL A 655 -8.20 13.57 21.33
N ASP A 656 -8.80 12.81 22.25
CA ASP A 656 -10.03 12.07 21.96
C ASP A 656 -11.25 12.95 21.73
N PHE A 657 -11.34 14.09 22.45
CA PHE A 657 -12.52 14.94 22.45
C PHE A 657 -12.18 16.43 22.40
N ILE A 658 -12.93 17.16 21.57
CA ILE A 658 -12.98 18.62 21.56
C ILE A 658 -14.38 19.02 21.98
N VAL A 659 -14.50 19.90 23.00
CA VAL A 659 -15.76 20.22 23.67
C VAL A 659 -15.94 21.72 23.75
N GLN A 660 -17.03 22.26 23.24
CA GLN A 660 -17.40 23.67 23.44
C GLN A 660 -18.20 23.80 24.74
N LEU A 661 -17.74 24.68 25.64
CA LEU A 661 -18.42 24.97 26.88
C LEU A 661 -19.23 26.25 26.81
N LYS A 662 -20.23 26.39 27.70
CA LYS A 662 -21.13 27.57 27.76
C LYS A 662 -20.41 28.87 28.10
N ASP A 663 -19.30 28.80 28.85
CA ASP A 663 -18.46 29.96 29.15
C ASP A 663 -17.58 30.42 27.98
N GLY A 664 -17.75 29.80 26.83
CA GLY A 664 -16.98 30.09 25.61
C GLY A 664 -15.61 29.41 25.56
N SER A 665 -15.20 28.64 26.56
CA SER A 665 -13.96 27.90 26.53
C SER A 665 -14.07 26.62 25.70
N ILE A 666 -12.94 26.16 25.18
CA ILE A 666 -12.82 24.90 24.43
C ILE A 666 -12.09 23.87 25.30
N GLY A 667 -12.78 22.78 25.60
CA GLY A 667 -12.20 21.62 26.30
C GLY A 667 -11.47 20.69 25.33
N LEU A 668 -10.24 20.32 25.69
CA LEU A 668 -9.44 19.32 24.99
C LEU A 668 -9.20 18.14 25.95
N PHE A 669 -9.86 17.02 25.70
CA PHE A 669 -9.84 15.90 26.63
C PHE A 669 -9.35 14.63 25.95
N ASP A 670 -8.54 13.86 26.66
CA ASP A 670 -8.06 12.55 26.21
C ASP A 670 -8.34 11.50 27.28
N THR A 671 -9.10 10.49 26.91
CA THR A 671 -9.59 9.46 27.84
C THR A 671 -8.56 8.35 28.03
N LYS A 672 -8.28 8.01 29.28
CA LYS A 672 -7.37 6.91 29.63
C LYS A 672 -7.93 6.04 30.75
N SER A 673 -7.54 4.76 30.72
CA SER A 673 -7.87 3.81 31.79
C SER A 673 -6.77 2.75 31.95
N GLY A 674 -6.63 2.20 33.14
CA GLY A 674 -5.64 1.15 33.41
C GLY A 674 -4.20 1.60 33.12
N ASN A 675 -3.44 0.76 32.45
CA ASN A 675 -2.02 1.02 32.16
C ASN A 675 -1.81 2.22 31.24
N THR A 676 -2.78 2.56 30.37
CA THR A 676 -2.68 3.69 29.45
C THR A 676 -2.60 5.05 30.16
N ILE A 677 -3.01 5.13 31.43
CA ILE A 677 -2.83 6.33 32.26
C ILE A 677 -1.34 6.59 32.49
N THR A 678 -0.59 5.56 32.88
CA THR A 678 0.86 5.69 33.15
C THR A 678 1.66 6.04 31.88
N GLU A 679 1.22 5.55 30.73
CA GLU A 679 1.85 5.79 29.42
C GLU A 679 1.51 7.16 28.81
N ALA A 680 0.60 7.92 29.44
CA ALA A 680 0.14 9.19 28.88
C ALA A 680 0.95 10.42 29.35
N LYS A 681 2.08 10.24 30.03
CA LYS A 681 2.87 11.34 30.61
C LYS A 681 3.31 12.37 29.58
N GLU A 682 4.01 11.94 28.56
CA GLU A 682 4.54 12.82 27.51
C GLU A 682 3.42 13.51 26.73
N LYS A 683 2.29 12.82 26.52
CA LYS A 683 1.08 13.38 25.89
C LYS A 683 0.41 14.42 26.79
N SER A 684 0.34 14.18 28.09
CA SER A 684 -0.16 15.15 29.07
C SER A 684 0.69 16.42 29.09
N ASP A 685 2.02 16.25 29.11
CA ASP A 685 2.95 17.39 29.08
C ASP A 685 2.79 18.23 27.79
N GLY A 686 2.66 17.56 26.63
CA GLY A 686 2.42 18.20 25.36
C GLY A 686 1.10 18.98 25.34
N LEU A 687 0.01 18.38 25.82
CA LEU A 687 -1.30 19.00 25.87
C LEU A 687 -1.31 20.22 26.82
N GLN A 688 -0.71 20.12 28.01
CA GLN A 688 -0.62 21.23 28.95
C GLN A 688 0.27 22.37 28.43
N LYS A 689 1.35 22.04 27.72
CA LYS A 689 2.19 23.01 27.01
C LYS A 689 1.36 23.74 25.95
N TYR A 690 0.63 23.01 25.12
CA TYR A 690 -0.22 23.58 24.07
C TYR A 690 -1.28 24.54 24.64
N ILE A 691 -2.01 24.13 25.69
CA ILE A 691 -3.00 24.96 26.38
C ILE A 691 -2.36 26.24 26.92
N THR A 692 -1.18 26.13 27.53
CA THR A 692 -0.46 27.26 28.13
C THR A 692 0.06 28.26 27.10
N GLU A 693 0.53 27.77 25.94
CA GLU A 693 1.06 28.59 24.86
C GLU A 693 -0.04 29.30 24.04
N ASN A 694 -1.27 28.75 24.05
CA ASN A 694 -2.41 29.26 23.28
C ASN A 694 -3.50 29.87 24.18
N LYS A 695 -3.12 30.65 25.20
CA LYS A 695 -4.06 31.28 26.16
C LYS A 695 -5.16 32.11 25.52
N SER A 696 -4.89 32.74 24.37
CA SER A 696 -5.87 33.55 23.64
C SER A 696 -7.06 32.73 23.10
N LEU A 697 -6.91 31.43 23.00
CA LEU A 697 -7.97 30.52 22.53
C LEU A 697 -8.89 30.01 23.65
N ASN A 698 -8.67 30.46 24.89
CA ASN A 698 -9.45 30.08 26.08
C ASN A 698 -9.63 28.56 26.21
N LEU A 699 -8.48 27.82 26.21
CA LEU A 699 -8.45 26.36 26.23
C LEU A 699 -8.42 25.83 27.66
N LYS A 700 -9.13 24.72 27.86
CA LYS A 700 -9.10 23.89 29.09
C LYS A 700 -8.89 22.43 28.70
N GLY A 701 -8.52 21.59 29.64
CA GLY A 701 -8.49 20.14 29.40
C GLY A 701 -7.31 19.43 29.99
N GLY A 702 -7.16 18.18 29.62
CA GLY A 702 -6.13 17.29 30.13
C GLY A 702 -6.49 15.83 29.86
N ILE A 703 -5.72 14.94 30.48
CA ILE A 703 -6.03 13.51 30.52
C ILE A 703 -7.20 13.29 31.47
N VAL A 704 -8.22 12.55 31.05
CA VAL A 704 -9.41 12.26 31.86
C VAL A 704 -9.57 10.78 32.12
N THR A 705 -10.03 10.44 33.30
CA THR A 705 -10.39 9.06 33.67
C THR A 705 -11.57 9.04 34.63
N ASN A 706 -12.21 7.88 34.75
CA ASN A 706 -13.23 7.65 35.77
C ASN A 706 -12.62 7.03 37.00
N THR A 707 -13.00 7.46 38.19
CA THR A 707 -12.50 6.87 39.45
C THR A 707 -12.85 5.40 39.62
N ASP A 708 -13.94 4.94 38.99
CA ASP A 708 -14.26 3.52 38.78
C ASP A 708 -13.89 3.11 37.36
N GLN A 709 -12.65 2.68 37.18
CA GLN A 709 -12.11 2.31 35.85
C GLN A 709 -12.72 1.01 35.29
N VAL A 710 -13.42 0.24 36.10
CA VAL A 710 -14.03 -1.05 35.67
C VAL A 710 -15.45 -0.84 35.18
N ASN A 711 -16.31 -0.21 36.00
CA ASN A 711 -17.73 -0.05 35.68
C ASN A 711 -18.07 1.34 35.13
N MET A 712 -17.16 2.30 35.25
CA MET A 712 -17.35 3.71 34.82
C MET A 712 -18.51 4.41 35.58
N THR A 713 -18.80 3.98 36.80
CA THR A 713 -19.86 4.55 37.66
C THR A 713 -19.36 5.61 38.65
N GLY A 714 -18.05 5.81 38.69
CA GLY A 714 -17.39 6.81 39.51
C GLY A 714 -17.46 8.22 38.97
N ARG A 715 -16.70 9.13 39.59
CA ARG A 715 -16.60 10.52 39.14
C ARG A 715 -15.58 10.64 37.99
N TRP A 716 -15.82 11.54 37.08
CA TRP A 716 -14.81 11.93 36.10
C TRP A 716 -13.83 12.91 36.74
N ILE A 717 -12.56 12.64 36.56
CA ILE A 717 -11.44 13.44 37.07
C ILE A 717 -10.49 13.79 35.88
N VAL A 718 -9.85 14.94 35.99
CA VAL A 718 -8.93 15.45 34.98
C VAL A 718 -7.55 15.71 35.58
N TYR A 719 -6.54 15.35 34.84
CA TYR A 719 -5.14 15.64 35.15
C TYR A 719 -4.65 16.81 34.27
N GLN A 720 -4.22 17.88 34.93
CA GLN A 720 -3.85 19.14 34.32
C GLN A 720 -2.41 19.59 34.67
N ASN A 721 -1.63 18.75 35.32
CA ASN A 721 -0.28 19.09 35.75
C ASN A 721 0.78 18.68 34.74
N LYS A 722 1.91 19.42 34.70
CA LYS A 722 3.10 19.07 33.92
C LYS A 722 4.06 18.23 34.76
N GLY A 723 4.76 17.31 34.09
CA GLY A 723 5.97 16.66 34.63
C GLY A 723 5.80 15.72 35.82
N SER A 724 4.58 15.52 36.33
CA SER A 724 4.35 14.58 37.42
C SER A 724 4.09 13.18 36.88
N ASN A 725 4.31 12.20 37.74
CA ASN A 725 4.07 10.80 37.39
C ASN A 725 2.57 10.52 37.40
N LEU A 726 2.01 10.28 36.24
CA LEU A 726 0.68 9.71 36.12
C LEU A 726 0.69 8.28 36.67
N ASN A 727 -0.16 8.02 37.66
CA ASN A 727 -0.29 6.70 38.27
C ASN A 727 -1.75 6.24 38.22
N LYS A 728 -1.97 5.02 37.71
CA LYS A 728 -3.31 4.43 37.60
C LYS A 728 -4.03 4.15 38.90
N SER A 729 -3.31 4.16 40.03
CA SER A 729 -3.81 3.85 41.36
C SER A 729 -3.78 5.04 42.32
N ASP A 730 -3.20 6.17 41.92
CA ASP A 730 -3.09 7.37 42.74
C ASP A 730 -3.65 8.60 42.03
N PHE A 731 -4.77 9.08 42.48
CA PHE A 731 -5.47 10.24 41.94
C PHE A 731 -5.30 11.52 42.79
N SER A 732 -4.34 11.57 43.69
CA SER A 732 -4.11 12.72 44.61
C SER A 732 -3.84 14.03 43.87
N ASN A 733 -3.26 13.95 42.66
CA ASN A 733 -2.93 15.10 41.81
C ASN A 733 -3.99 15.37 40.72
N TRP A 734 -5.14 14.71 40.79
CA TRP A 734 -6.24 14.90 39.86
C TRP A 734 -7.33 15.78 40.47
N THR A 735 -8.01 16.53 39.65
CA THR A 735 -9.15 17.37 40.01
C THR A 735 -10.44 16.80 39.47
N THR A 736 -11.56 17.00 40.17
CA THR A 736 -12.87 16.61 39.64
C THR A 736 -13.16 17.40 38.39
N LEU A 737 -13.59 16.71 37.33
CA LEU A 737 -14.08 17.35 36.11
C LEU A 737 -15.55 17.72 36.31
N ASP A 738 -15.79 19.00 36.65
CA ASP A 738 -17.14 19.52 36.89
C ASP A 738 -17.63 20.24 35.60
N LEU A 739 -18.57 19.58 34.92
CA LEU A 739 -19.28 20.08 33.71
C LEU A 739 -20.80 20.10 33.91
N ASN A 740 -21.28 19.96 35.18
CA ASN A 740 -22.69 19.90 35.50
C ASN A 740 -23.32 21.26 35.87
#